data_c5d75eb8071382bc22a4700a81a8a2e6
#
_entry.id   c5d75eb8071382bc22a4700a81a8a2e6
#
_cell.length_a   1.000
_cell.length_b   1.000
_cell.length_c   1.000
_cell.angle_alpha   90.00
_cell.angle_beta   90.00
_cell.angle_gamma   90.00
#
_symmetry.space_group_name_H-M   'P 1'
#
loop_
_entity.id
_entity.type
_entity.pdbx_description
1 polymer ?
#
loop_
_entity_poly.entity_id
_entity_poly.type
_entity_poly.pdbx_seq_one_letter_code
_entity_poly.pdbx_strand_id
1 'polypeptide(L)'
;PPVFYGAAILILLFAAVVIGFPQRAGEWLLAAQTWASQTVGWYYLLAMTLYLIFVVVTALSGYGKIKLGADHDEPEFSYLSWAGMLFAAGISITLFFFCVSEPLTHFLQPPQGEAGTQEAARQAMELLFLHWGLHGWGVFALVAMALAYFAYRHNLPLALRSALYPLIGKRINGPIGYTVDCFGIIATVFGLGADMGFGVLQLNSGLDYLYAIPHTHPVQMALIVLMMGAAISVAVSGVDKGIRILSDINMLLACSLLLFVLFVGPTQHLLNTLVQNVGDYLGHLPGKSFDLYAYGGPSDWLGSWTVFYWAWWIAWAPFVGLFIARISRGRTIREFVFGVLFIPLGFTLAWMSIFGNSALEQALGGASELSRVAIEQPSMALYQMLQNYPWSRAVITVTVLVSFVFFVTSADSGTVVLSTLSAHGGSADDDGPKWLRVFWGSVTALVTGGLLFAGSIDALKSAVVLTSLPFSLILLLMMWGLHKAFYMESQRQRARSHSLAPLMSGNGKRSGGWKRRLSQAVHFPSRDEVYRFMNDVVRPAISEVSEVFREKGLAVDAQLDPGNASLSLEIGHGEQHRFLYQVLMRGYFTPSFARAGMGGLHLKNRRYFRAEVHLAEGSQDYDLMGYTKEQIINDMLDQYERHLQFLHLVR
;
A
#
# COMPACT_ATOMS: atom_id res chain seq x y z
N PRO A 1 -5.81 -17.12 15.17
CA PRO A 1 -6.16 -17.06 13.75
C PRO A 1 -5.16 -17.87 12.92
N PRO A 2 -5.59 -18.63 11.88
CA PRO A 2 -4.68 -19.47 11.09
C PRO A 2 -3.55 -18.67 10.45
N VAL A 3 -3.84 -17.46 9.99
CA VAL A 3 -2.87 -16.55 9.36
C VAL A 3 -1.74 -16.18 10.32
N PHE A 4 -2.07 -15.81 11.57
CA PHE A 4 -1.07 -15.48 12.58
C PHE A 4 -0.13 -16.65 12.86
N TYR A 5 -0.69 -17.83 13.18
CA TYR A 5 0.14 -19.00 13.52
C TYR A 5 0.97 -19.47 12.32
N GLY A 6 0.38 -19.48 11.11
CA GLY A 6 1.08 -19.89 9.89
C GLY A 6 2.29 -19.01 9.59
N ALA A 7 2.11 -17.69 9.57
CA ALA A 7 3.19 -16.75 9.34
C ALA A 7 4.23 -16.76 10.47
N ALA A 8 3.79 -16.74 11.74
CA ALA A 8 4.69 -16.72 12.89
C ALA A 8 5.59 -17.95 12.96
N ILE A 9 5.03 -19.15 12.75
CA ILE A 9 5.81 -20.40 12.78
C ILE A 9 6.89 -20.38 11.68
N LEU A 10 6.52 -20.03 10.45
CA LEU A 10 7.47 -20.01 9.33
C LEU A 10 8.59 -19.00 9.55
N ILE A 11 8.26 -17.78 10.00
CA ILE A 11 9.25 -16.72 10.24
C ILE A 11 10.16 -17.08 11.43
N LEU A 12 9.60 -17.61 12.52
CA LEU A 12 10.41 -18.01 13.69
C LEU A 12 11.30 -19.21 13.40
N LEU A 13 10.85 -20.19 12.60
CA LEU A 13 11.70 -21.28 12.12
C LEU A 13 12.86 -20.76 11.26
N PHE A 14 12.56 -19.84 10.33
CA PHE A 14 13.62 -19.18 9.55
C PHE A 14 14.61 -18.45 10.45
N ALA A 15 14.13 -17.62 11.39
CA ALA A 15 14.99 -16.90 12.33
C ALA A 15 15.84 -17.85 13.17
N ALA A 16 15.28 -18.99 13.64
CA ALA A 16 16.00 -19.99 14.39
C ALA A 16 17.13 -20.63 13.58
N VAL A 17 16.89 -20.92 12.29
CA VAL A 17 17.93 -21.46 11.38
C VAL A 17 19.04 -20.43 11.14
N VAL A 18 18.67 -19.17 10.87
CA VAL A 18 19.64 -18.10 10.58
C VAL A 18 20.49 -17.78 11.81
N ILE A 19 19.92 -17.74 13.00
CA ILE A 19 20.65 -17.46 14.24
C ILE A 19 21.47 -18.70 14.69
N GLY A 20 20.92 -19.90 14.52
CA GLY A 20 21.60 -21.13 14.92
C GLY A 20 22.78 -21.50 14.03
N PHE A 21 22.73 -21.16 12.74
CA PHE A 21 23.76 -21.51 11.74
C PHE A 21 24.08 -20.32 10.82
N PRO A 22 24.55 -19.18 11.34
CA PRO A 22 24.58 -17.91 10.60
C PRO A 22 25.43 -17.98 9.33
N GLN A 23 26.62 -18.59 9.37
CA GLN A 23 27.52 -18.72 8.21
C GLN A 23 26.89 -19.55 7.09
N ARG A 24 26.36 -20.74 7.43
CA ARG A 24 25.70 -21.61 6.44
C ARG A 24 24.42 -20.97 5.90
N ALA A 25 23.64 -20.30 6.76
CA ALA A 25 22.45 -19.59 6.34
C ALA A 25 22.78 -18.46 5.36
N GLY A 26 23.84 -17.69 5.61
CA GLY A 26 24.33 -16.66 4.69
C GLY A 26 24.71 -17.23 3.32
N GLU A 27 25.48 -18.33 3.30
CA GLU A 27 25.87 -19.03 2.07
C GLU A 27 24.65 -19.57 1.30
N TRP A 28 23.68 -20.18 1.99
CA TRP A 28 22.45 -20.69 1.36
C TRP A 28 21.58 -19.57 0.81
N LEU A 29 21.44 -18.48 1.55
CA LEU A 29 20.66 -17.30 1.10
C LEU A 29 21.29 -16.70 -0.16
N LEU A 30 22.60 -16.51 -0.18
CA LEU A 30 23.30 -15.95 -1.33
C LEU A 30 23.21 -16.90 -2.55
N ALA A 31 23.43 -18.20 -2.36
CA ALA A 31 23.29 -19.19 -3.42
C ALA A 31 21.86 -19.23 -3.99
N ALA A 32 20.86 -19.21 -3.13
CA ALA A 32 19.46 -19.18 -3.53
C ALA A 32 19.07 -17.87 -4.24
N GLN A 33 19.58 -16.74 -3.79
CA GLN A 33 19.39 -15.45 -4.50
C GLN A 33 20.04 -15.48 -5.88
N THR A 34 21.27 -15.96 -5.99
CA THR A 34 21.97 -16.08 -7.28
C THR A 34 21.18 -16.97 -8.24
N TRP A 35 20.73 -18.13 -7.76
CA TRP A 35 19.86 -19.02 -8.54
C TRP A 35 18.56 -18.31 -8.97
N ALA A 36 17.87 -17.63 -8.05
CA ALA A 36 16.64 -16.92 -8.34
C ALA A 36 16.86 -15.80 -9.36
N SER A 37 17.91 -14.99 -9.20
CA SER A 37 18.23 -13.90 -10.12
C SER A 37 18.55 -14.40 -11.52
N GLN A 38 19.32 -15.48 -11.64
CA GLN A 38 19.69 -16.06 -12.93
C GLN A 38 18.53 -16.79 -13.62
N THR A 39 17.66 -17.45 -12.83
CA THR A 39 16.58 -18.29 -13.38
C THR A 39 15.29 -17.51 -13.59
N VAL A 40 14.90 -16.65 -12.62
CA VAL A 40 13.62 -15.92 -12.64
C VAL A 40 13.78 -14.40 -12.62
N GLY A 41 14.98 -13.86 -12.81
CA GLY A 41 15.22 -12.41 -12.88
C GLY A 41 14.37 -11.73 -13.98
N TRP A 42 14.24 -12.40 -15.15
CA TRP A 42 13.38 -11.94 -16.23
C TRP A 42 11.92 -11.75 -15.79
N TYR A 43 11.44 -12.63 -14.91
CA TYR A 43 10.09 -12.57 -14.39
C TYR A 43 9.87 -11.33 -13.52
N TYR A 44 10.84 -10.98 -12.66
CA TYR A 44 10.75 -9.78 -11.82
C TYR A 44 10.63 -8.49 -12.66
N LEU A 45 11.46 -8.37 -13.71
CA LEU A 45 11.38 -7.21 -14.60
C LEU A 45 10.03 -7.15 -15.34
N LEU A 46 9.60 -8.28 -15.89
CA LEU A 46 8.31 -8.36 -16.57
C LEU A 46 7.14 -8.05 -15.63
N ALA A 47 7.11 -8.68 -14.45
CA ALA A 47 6.03 -8.50 -13.49
C ALA A 47 5.89 -7.05 -13.02
N MET A 48 7.01 -6.41 -12.61
CA MET A 48 7.01 -5.02 -12.16
C MET A 48 6.55 -4.05 -13.25
N THR A 49 6.98 -4.30 -14.49
CA THR A 49 6.55 -3.50 -15.64
C THR A 49 5.06 -3.70 -15.92
N LEU A 50 4.56 -4.94 -15.83
CA LEU A 50 3.13 -5.22 -16.00
C LEU A 50 2.26 -4.57 -14.92
N TYR A 51 2.72 -4.55 -13.64
CA TYR A 51 2.01 -3.86 -12.57
C TYR A 51 1.87 -2.36 -12.86
N LEU A 52 2.95 -1.72 -13.27
CA LEU A 52 2.93 -0.30 -13.62
C LEU A 52 2.00 -0.02 -14.81
N ILE A 53 2.12 -0.79 -15.89
CA ILE A 53 1.26 -0.66 -17.08
C ILE A 53 -0.21 -0.85 -16.70
N PHE A 54 -0.53 -1.87 -15.91
CA PHE A 54 -1.90 -2.14 -15.48
C PHE A 54 -2.51 -0.98 -14.70
N VAL A 55 -1.77 -0.43 -13.74
CA VAL A 55 -2.23 0.69 -12.90
C VAL A 55 -2.47 1.93 -13.76
N VAL A 56 -1.54 2.28 -14.65
CA VAL A 56 -1.65 3.43 -15.55
C VAL A 56 -2.81 3.25 -16.55
N VAL A 57 -2.91 2.10 -17.20
CA VAL A 57 -4.00 1.80 -18.14
C VAL A 57 -5.35 1.84 -17.44
N THR A 58 -5.45 1.31 -16.23
CA THR A 58 -6.69 1.36 -15.43
C THR A 58 -7.10 2.81 -15.15
N ALA A 59 -6.16 3.65 -14.74
CA ALA A 59 -6.44 5.07 -14.45
C ALA A 59 -6.84 5.87 -15.70
N LEU A 60 -6.24 5.60 -16.85
CA LEU A 60 -6.54 6.29 -18.12
C LEU A 60 -7.82 5.78 -18.77
N SER A 61 -8.24 4.55 -18.48
CA SER A 61 -9.46 3.93 -19.02
C SER A 61 -10.74 4.50 -18.39
N GLY A 62 -11.89 3.98 -18.83
CA GLY A 62 -13.19 4.25 -18.21
C GLY A 62 -13.27 3.83 -16.74
N TYR A 63 -12.47 2.86 -16.31
CA TYR A 63 -12.39 2.40 -14.92
C TYR A 63 -11.82 3.46 -13.97
N GLY A 64 -11.04 4.41 -14.49
CA GLY A 64 -10.51 5.52 -13.71
C GLY A 64 -11.56 6.42 -13.03
N LYS A 65 -12.82 6.34 -13.46
CA LYS A 65 -13.94 7.06 -12.85
C LYS A 65 -14.56 6.36 -11.64
N ILE A 66 -14.27 5.07 -11.45
CA ILE A 66 -14.76 4.28 -10.31
C ILE A 66 -14.16 4.87 -9.03
N LYS A 67 -14.98 5.00 -7.97
CA LYS A 67 -14.54 5.45 -6.65
C LYS A 67 -14.05 4.27 -5.80
N LEU A 68 -13.04 4.53 -5.01
CA LEU A 68 -12.58 3.64 -3.93
C LEU A 68 -13.51 3.79 -2.72
N GLY A 69 -14.73 3.33 -2.86
CA GLY A 69 -15.84 3.47 -1.93
C GLY A 69 -17.17 3.48 -2.67
N ALA A 70 -18.25 3.82 -1.98
CA ALA A 70 -19.56 4.02 -2.60
C ALA A 70 -19.55 5.25 -3.51
N ASP A 71 -20.45 5.30 -4.50
CA ASP A 71 -20.48 6.42 -5.47
C ASP A 71 -20.78 7.77 -4.80
N HIS A 72 -21.47 7.77 -3.66
CA HIS A 72 -21.75 8.98 -2.85
C HIS A 72 -20.65 9.28 -1.80
N ASP A 73 -19.67 8.38 -1.58
CA ASP A 73 -18.60 8.66 -0.65
C ASP A 73 -17.78 9.87 -1.11
N GLU A 74 -17.53 10.79 -0.20
CA GLU A 74 -16.60 11.89 -0.41
C GLU A 74 -15.22 11.51 0.18
N PRO A 75 -14.13 12.06 -0.37
CA PRO A 75 -12.81 11.84 0.20
C PRO A 75 -12.77 12.23 1.68
N GLU A 76 -12.26 11.33 2.52
CA GLU A 76 -12.16 11.54 3.97
C GLU A 76 -11.20 12.68 4.31
N PHE A 77 -10.14 12.84 3.53
CA PHE A 77 -9.12 13.87 3.70
C PHE A 77 -9.17 14.89 2.56
N SER A 78 -8.90 16.17 2.87
CA SER A 78 -8.69 17.18 1.84
C SER A 78 -7.53 16.78 0.92
N TYR A 79 -7.50 17.32 -0.31
CA TYR A 79 -6.43 16.98 -1.27
C TYR A 79 -5.03 17.27 -0.71
N LEU A 80 -4.85 18.43 -0.05
CA LEU A 80 -3.56 18.82 0.51
C LEU A 80 -3.12 17.92 1.67
N SER A 81 -4.06 17.55 2.56
CA SER A 81 -3.78 16.63 3.67
C SER A 81 -3.40 15.24 3.15
N TRP A 82 -4.14 14.73 2.17
CA TRP A 82 -3.86 13.45 1.53
C TRP A 82 -2.52 13.45 0.79
N ALA A 83 -2.22 14.50 0.03
CA ALA A 83 -0.92 14.67 -0.63
C ALA A 83 0.23 14.71 0.38
N GLY A 84 0.06 15.39 1.51
CA GLY A 84 1.04 15.40 2.59
C GLY A 84 1.29 14.01 3.21
N MET A 85 0.24 13.21 3.39
CA MET A 85 0.37 11.84 3.88
C MET A 85 1.05 10.92 2.86
N LEU A 86 0.75 11.06 1.56
CA LEU A 86 1.46 10.33 0.49
C LEU A 86 2.93 10.72 0.42
N PHE A 87 3.22 12.02 0.54
CA PHE A 87 4.59 12.52 0.58
C PHE A 87 5.37 11.91 1.76
N ALA A 88 4.78 11.89 2.95
CA ALA A 88 5.41 11.31 4.13
C ALA A 88 5.67 9.79 3.97
N ALA A 89 4.80 9.07 3.26
CA ALA A 89 5.00 7.65 2.96
C ALA A 89 6.18 7.38 2.01
N GLY A 90 6.59 8.38 1.23
CA GLY A 90 7.72 8.27 0.30
C GLY A 90 9.09 8.46 0.92
N ILE A 91 9.17 8.90 2.19
CA ILE A 91 10.44 9.19 2.85
C ILE A 91 10.75 8.07 3.85
N SER A 92 11.87 7.39 3.61
CA SER A 92 12.36 6.29 4.44
C SER A 92 13.84 6.49 4.76
N ILE A 93 14.34 5.85 5.82
CA ILE A 93 15.76 5.86 6.19
C ILE A 93 16.65 5.36 5.04
N THR A 94 16.14 4.49 4.19
CA THR A 94 16.88 3.94 3.06
C THR A 94 17.16 4.95 1.95
N LEU A 95 16.38 6.04 1.86
CA LEU A 95 16.75 7.19 1.01
C LEU A 95 18.12 7.74 1.41
N PHE A 96 18.40 7.82 2.72
CA PHE A 96 19.69 8.29 3.22
C PHE A 96 20.83 7.29 2.94
N PHE A 97 20.51 6.00 2.96
CA PHE A 97 21.51 4.97 2.68
C PHE A 97 21.92 4.97 1.20
N PHE A 98 20.95 5.03 0.29
CA PHE A 98 21.18 4.80 -1.13
C PHE A 98 21.42 6.08 -1.95
N CYS A 99 21.02 7.27 -1.49
CA CYS A 99 21.13 8.49 -2.27
C CYS A 99 22.56 8.89 -2.70
N VAL A 100 23.56 8.40 -1.97
CA VAL A 100 24.99 8.62 -2.27
C VAL A 100 25.69 7.33 -2.69
N SER A 101 25.45 6.23 -1.93
CA SER A 101 26.14 4.97 -2.17
C SER A 101 25.80 4.34 -3.53
N GLU A 102 24.52 4.35 -3.92
CA GLU A 102 24.08 3.71 -5.16
C GLU A 102 24.62 4.42 -6.42
N PRO A 103 24.44 5.75 -6.61
CA PRO A 103 24.96 6.41 -7.81
C PRO A 103 26.48 6.34 -7.89
N LEU A 104 27.21 6.41 -6.78
CA LEU A 104 28.66 6.22 -6.79
C LEU A 104 29.06 4.79 -7.15
N THR A 105 28.32 3.78 -6.68
CA THR A 105 28.60 2.39 -7.05
C THR A 105 28.37 2.18 -8.54
N HIS A 106 27.27 2.69 -9.11
CA HIS A 106 27.02 2.59 -10.55
C HIS A 106 27.99 3.39 -11.39
N PHE A 107 28.50 4.51 -10.89
CA PHE A 107 29.54 5.29 -11.53
C PHE A 107 30.89 4.57 -11.58
N LEU A 108 31.24 3.88 -10.50
CA LEU A 108 32.52 3.16 -10.35
C LEU A 108 32.47 1.73 -10.92
N GLN A 109 31.28 1.15 -10.97
CA GLN A 109 31.01 -0.20 -11.49
C GLN A 109 29.76 -0.21 -12.35
N PRO A 110 29.76 0.51 -13.50
CA PRO A 110 28.60 0.59 -14.36
C PRO A 110 28.28 -0.77 -15.00
N PRO A 111 27.00 -1.10 -15.24
CA PRO A 111 26.64 -2.31 -15.98
C PRO A 111 27.07 -2.28 -17.44
N GLN A 112 27.28 -1.12 -18.00
CA GLN A 112 27.73 -0.93 -19.38
C GLN A 112 28.64 0.30 -19.47
N GLY A 113 29.62 0.26 -20.37
CA GLY A 113 30.51 1.37 -20.60
C GLY A 113 31.74 1.39 -19.68
N GLU A 114 32.48 2.50 -19.73
CA GLU A 114 33.74 2.71 -18.99
C GLU A 114 33.46 3.42 -17.66
N ALA A 115 33.97 2.86 -16.58
CA ALA A 115 33.84 3.41 -15.22
C ALA A 115 34.51 4.79 -15.08
N GLY A 116 33.97 5.62 -14.19
CA GLY A 116 34.57 6.91 -13.85
C GLY A 116 34.40 8.02 -14.91
N THR A 117 33.60 7.79 -15.93
CA THR A 117 33.35 8.76 -17.01
C THR A 117 32.09 9.59 -16.76
N GLN A 118 31.93 10.71 -17.45
CA GLN A 118 30.70 11.51 -17.42
C GLN A 118 29.48 10.71 -17.89
N GLU A 119 29.66 9.80 -18.85
CA GLU A 119 28.60 8.92 -19.32
C GLU A 119 28.20 7.91 -18.25
N ALA A 120 29.17 7.34 -17.51
CA ALA A 120 28.89 6.47 -16.36
C ALA A 120 28.13 7.22 -15.25
N ALA A 121 28.45 8.50 -15.01
CA ALA A 121 27.73 9.31 -14.03
C ALA A 121 26.26 9.55 -14.45
N ARG A 122 26.02 9.83 -15.73
CA ARG A 122 24.68 9.99 -16.29
C ARG A 122 23.87 8.69 -16.22
N GLN A 123 24.49 7.57 -16.61
CA GLN A 123 23.88 6.24 -16.49
C GLN A 123 23.58 5.87 -15.04
N ALA A 124 24.45 6.21 -14.10
CA ALA A 124 24.26 5.96 -12.68
C ALA A 124 23.00 6.65 -12.14
N MET A 125 22.76 7.90 -12.54
CA MET A 125 21.57 8.63 -12.15
C MET A 125 20.31 8.10 -12.82
N GLU A 126 20.39 7.64 -14.06
CA GLU A 126 19.28 7.02 -14.77
C GLU A 126 18.84 5.70 -14.09
N LEU A 127 19.80 4.87 -13.69
CA LEU A 127 19.56 3.63 -12.94
C LEU A 127 18.98 3.91 -11.55
N LEU A 128 19.52 4.90 -10.84
CA LEU A 128 18.98 5.35 -9.56
C LEU A 128 17.51 5.76 -9.70
N PHE A 129 17.17 6.54 -10.71
CA PHE A 129 15.79 6.95 -10.97
C PHE A 129 14.89 5.79 -11.39
N LEU A 130 15.42 4.80 -12.12
CA LEU A 130 14.70 3.57 -12.44
C LEU A 130 14.32 2.80 -11.15
N HIS A 131 15.28 2.61 -10.25
CA HIS A 131 15.11 1.82 -9.03
C HIS A 131 14.15 2.49 -8.03
N TRP A 132 14.18 3.83 -7.93
CA TRP A 132 13.37 4.61 -6.98
C TRP A 132 12.14 5.26 -7.62
N GLY A 133 11.89 4.98 -8.88
CA GLY A 133 10.90 5.64 -9.71
C GLY A 133 9.53 4.98 -9.74
N LEU A 134 8.88 5.11 -10.90
CA LEU A 134 7.47 4.75 -11.12
C LEU A 134 7.15 3.28 -10.84
N HIS A 135 8.09 2.34 -11.03
CA HIS A 135 7.83 0.91 -10.83
C HIS A 135 7.47 0.59 -9.38
N GLY A 136 8.21 1.12 -8.41
CA GLY A 136 7.95 0.93 -7.00
C GLY A 136 6.59 1.51 -6.59
N TRP A 137 6.31 2.75 -7.00
CA TRP A 137 5.02 3.38 -6.73
C TRP A 137 3.87 2.69 -7.46
N GLY A 138 4.12 2.11 -8.63
CA GLY A 138 3.15 1.30 -9.37
C GLY A 138 2.68 0.07 -8.61
N VAL A 139 3.59 -0.68 -8.00
CA VAL A 139 3.20 -1.86 -7.20
C VAL A 139 2.48 -1.46 -5.92
N PHE A 140 2.87 -0.36 -5.28
CA PHE A 140 2.14 0.17 -4.13
C PHE A 140 0.72 0.61 -4.50
N ALA A 141 0.57 1.31 -5.63
CA ALA A 141 -0.73 1.70 -6.14
C ALA A 141 -1.61 0.49 -6.47
N LEU A 142 -1.05 -0.58 -7.03
CA LEU A 142 -1.78 -1.83 -7.31
C LEU A 142 -2.36 -2.44 -6.03
N VAL A 143 -1.54 -2.64 -5.01
CA VAL A 143 -1.99 -3.25 -3.75
C VAL A 143 -2.98 -2.35 -3.03
N ALA A 144 -2.69 -1.05 -2.93
CA ALA A 144 -3.57 -0.09 -2.26
C ALA A 144 -4.93 0.03 -2.97
N MET A 145 -4.95 0.06 -4.31
CA MET A 145 -6.17 0.07 -5.11
C MET A 145 -7.00 -1.19 -4.86
N ALA A 146 -6.36 -2.37 -4.82
CA ALA A 146 -7.04 -3.64 -4.55
C ALA A 146 -7.66 -3.64 -3.14
N LEU A 147 -6.88 -3.29 -2.12
CA LEU A 147 -7.34 -3.24 -0.74
C LEU A 147 -8.50 -2.24 -0.58
N ALA A 148 -8.35 -1.01 -1.07
CA ALA A 148 -9.38 0.02 -0.95
C ALA A 148 -10.66 -0.32 -1.72
N TYR A 149 -10.53 -0.82 -2.96
CA TYR A 149 -11.67 -1.18 -3.79
C TYR A 149 -12.50 -2.31 -3.16
N PHE A 150 -11.86 -3.40 -2.74
CA PHE A 150 -12.59 -4.53 -2.17
C PHE A 150 -13.10 -4.25 -0.76
N ALA A 151 -12.37 -3.49 0.06
CA ALA A 151 -12.81 -3.18 1.41
C ALA A 151 -13.93 -2.13 1.44
N TYR A 152 -13.76 -1.02 0.75
CA TYR A 152 -14.69 0.11 0.88
C TYR A 152 -15.86 0.06 -0.09
N ARG A 153 -15.68 -0.52 -1.30
CA ARG A 153 -16.75 -0.63 -2.28
C ARG A 153 -17.54 -1.94 -2.14
N HIS A 154 -16.86 -3.06 -1.90
CA HIS A 154 -17.49 -4.39 -1.79
C HIS A 154 -17.71 -4.86 -0.35
N ASN A 155 -17.33 -4.07 0.65
CA ASN A 155 -17.49 -4.39 2.05
C ASN A 155 -16.83 -5.73 2.47
N LEU A 156 -15.72 -6.08 1.82
CA LEU A 156 -14.89 -7.22 2.19
C LEU A 156 -13.86 -6.81 3.26
N PRO A 157 -13.24 -7.77 3.97
CA PRO A 157 -12.17 -7.46 4.91
C PRO A 157 -11.03 -6.66 4.26
N LEU A 158 -10.43 -5.73 4.99
CA LEU A 158 -9.22 -5.02 4.55
C LEU A 158 -8.00 -5.95 4.65
N ALA A 159 -7.97 -6.95 3.79
CA ALA A 159 -6.98 -8.02 3.74
C ALA A 159 -6.61 -8.37 2.30
N LEU A 160 -5.39 -8.86 2.08
CA LEU A 160 -4.88 -9.16 0.74
C LEU A 160 -5.72 -10.21 0.02
N ARG A 161 -6.24 -11.20 0.75
CA ARG A 161 -7.12 -12.25 0.22
C ARG A 161 -8.39 -11.71 -0.43
N SER A 162 -8.88 -10.54 0.01
CA SER A 162 -10.12 -9.93 -0.53
C SER A 162 -9.99 -9.59 -2.03
N ALA A 163 -8.79 -9.29 -2.51
CA ALA A 163 -8.52 -9.04 -3.92
C ALA A 163 -8.73 -10.28 -4.82
N LEU A 164 -8.71 -11.47 -4.26
CA LEU A 164 -8.98 -12.71 -4.98
C LEU A 164 -10.47 -13.10 -5.01
N TYR A 165 -11.34 -12.35 -4.34
CA TYR A 165 -12.77 -12.64 -4.30
C TYR A 165 -13.41 -12.87 -5.69
N PRO A 166 -13.11 -12.04 -6.72
CA PRO A 166 -13.66 -12.25 -8.06
C PRO A 166 -13.22 -13.57 -8.74
N LEU A 167 -12.12 -14.16 -8.26
CA LEU A 167 -11.54 -15.40 -8.83
C LEU A 167 -12.03 -16.66 -8.10
N ILE A 168 -12.08 -16.61 -6.76
CA ILE A 168 -12.34 -17.79 -5.92
C ILE A 168 -13.56 -17.66 -4.99
N GLY A 169 -14.28 -16.52 -5.04
CA GLY A 169 -15.50 -16.29 -4.27
C GLY A 169 -15.29 -16.41 -2.76
N LYS A 170 -16.23 -17.07 -2.08
CA LYS A 170 -16.19 -17.25 -0.61
C LYS A 170 -14.99 -18.07 -0.10
N ARG A 171 -14.25 -18.77 -0.99
CA ARG A 171 -13.03 -19.52 -0.65
C ARG A 171 -11.89 -18.64 -0.14
N ILE A 172 -12.00 -17.30 -0.28
CA ILE A 172 -11.08 -16.35 0.40
C ILE A 172 -11.04 -16.52 1.92
N ASN A 173 -12.11 -17.04 2.55
CA ASN A 173 -12.18 -17.32 3.98
C ASN A 173 -11.74 -18.75 4.35
N GLY A 174 -10.99 -19.41 3.45
CA GLY A 174 -10.44 -20.74 3.61
C GLY A 174 -8.90 -20.77 3.49
N PRO A 175 -8.32 -21.98 3.41
CA PRO A 175 -6.85 -22.15 3.38
C PRO A 175 -6.16 -21.32 2.31
N ILE A 176 -6.75 -21.19 1.10
CA ILE A 176 -6.15 -20.43 0.00
C ILE A 176 -6.01 -18.94 0.40
N GLY A 177 -7.10 -18.33 0.92
CA GLY A 177 -7.05 -16.93 1.35
C GLY A 177 -6.08 -16.71 2.52
N TYR A 178 -6.05 -17.63 3.48
CA TYR A 178 -5.11 -17.56 4.60
C TYR A 178 -3.65 -17.68 4.14
N THR A 179 -3.37 -18.51 3.15
CA THR A 179 -2.03 -18.61 2.54
C THR A 179 -1.61 -17.29 1.88
N VAL A 180 -2.52 -16.62 1.18
CA VAL A 180 -2.28 -15.29 0.58
C VAL A 180 -1.88 -14.27 1.64
N ASP A 181 -2.65 -14.17 2.73
CA ASP A 181 -2.34 -13.24 3.81
C ASP A 181 -1.02 -13.62 4.54
N CYS A 182 -0.73 -14.91 4.71
CA CYS A 182 0.55 -15.39 5.27
C CYS A 182 1.74 -14.93 4.42
N PHE A 183 1.70 -15.09 3.09
CA PHE A 183 2.77 -14.62 2.21
C PHE A 183 2.92 -13.10 2.25
N GLY A 184 1.81 -12.35 2.36
CA GLY A 184 1.87 -10.90 2.55
C GLY A 184 2.55 -10.50 3.85
N ILE A 185 2.27 -11.19 4.97
CA ILE A 185 2.92 -10.95 6.25
C ILE A 185 4.41 -11.31 6.17
N ILE A 186 4.76 -12.48 5.58
CA ILE A 186 6.14 -12.89 5.40
C ILE A 186 6.89 -11.84 4.58
N ALA A 187 6.38 -11.46 3.41
CA ALA A 187 6.99 -10.43 2.57
C ALA A 187 7.19 -9.13 3.36
N THR A 188 6.19 -8.67 4.11
CA THR A 188 6.26 -7.45 4.92
C THR A 188 7.33 -7.53 6.00
N VAL A 189 7.44 -8.65 6.74
CA VAL A 189 8.46 -8.82 7.80
C VAL A 189 9.86 -8.78 7.22
N PHE A 190 10.10 -9.44 6.07
CA PHE A 190 11.41 -9.42 5.44
C PHE A 190 11.72 -8.08 4.76
N GLY A 191 10.72 -7.43 4.15
CA GLY A 191 10.86 -6.09 3.60
C GLY A 191 11.21 -5.05 4.67
N LEU A 192 10.47 -5.02 5.77
CA LEU A 192 10.76 -4.17 6.94
C LEU A 192 12.09 -4.56 7.58
N GLY A 193 12.37 -5.85 7.71
CA GLY A 193 13.63 -6.33 8.28
C GLY A 193 14.84 -5.84 7.51
N ALA A 194 14.76 -5.83 6.17
CA ALA A 194 15.84 -5.28 5.33
C ALA A 194 15.98 -3.76 5.52
N ASP A 195 14.88 -3.02 5.50
CA ASP A 195 14.88 -1.57 5.75
C ASP A 195 15.47 -1.23 7.11
N MET A 196 15.07 -1.98 8.16
CA MET A 196 15.61 -1.83 9.50
C MET A 196 17.12 -2.16 9.53
N GLY A 197 17.55 -3.19 8.81
CA GLY A 197 18.96 -3.54 8.70
C GLY A 197 19.81 -2.45 8.06
N PHE A 198 19.37 -1.91 6.93
CA PHE A 198 20.02 -0.74 6.29
C PHE A 198 20.02 0.46 7.23
N GLY A 199 18.92 0.70 7.94
CA GLY A 199 18.81 1.78 8.91
C GLY A 199 19.77 1.68 10.08
N VAL A 200 19.96 0.48 10.63
CA VAL A 200 20.93 0.21 11.71
C VAL A 200 22.36 0.45 11.23
N LEU A 201 22.71 -0.04 10.04
CA LEU A 201 24.03 0.19 9.45
C LEU A 201 24.27 1.68 9.20
N GLN A 202 23.29 2.39 8.66
CA GLN A 202 23.36 3.82 8.43
C GLN A 202 23.56 4.61 9.73
N LEU A 203 22.77 4.28 10.77
CA LEU A 203 22.89 4.94 12.08
C LEU A 203 24.24 4.64 12.75
N ASN A 204 24.69 3.36 12.70
CA ASN A 204 26.00 3.00 13.25
C ASN A 204 27.13 3.78 12.57
N SER A 205 27.08 3.95 11.25
CA SER A 205 28.06 4.73 10.50
C SER A 205 28.08 6.21 10.93
N GLY A 206 26.91 6.80 11.16
CA GLY A 206 26.84 8.17 11.68
C GLY A 206 27.37 8.32 13.10
N LEU A 207 27.12 7.33 13.97
CA LEU A 207 27.65 7.29 15.32
C LEU A 207 29.16 7.02 15.36
N ASP A 208 29.68 6.20 14.44
CA ASP A 208 31.12 6.03 14.28
C ASP A 208 31.80 7.34 13.89
N TYR A 209 31.26 8.02 12.88
CA TYR A 209 31.77 9.33 12.47
C TYR A 209 31.80 10.38 13.61
N LEU A 210 30.72 10.45 14.40
CA LEU A 210 30.58 11.48 15.45
C LEU A 210 31.33 11.15 16.73
N TYR A 211 31.35 9.87 17.11
CA TYR A 211 31.75 9.40 18.43
C TYR A 211 32.69 8.19 18.43
N ALA A 212 33.18 7.75 17.26
CA ALA A 212 34.04 6.57 17.08
C ALA A 212 33.41 5.28 17.66
N ILE A 213 32.10 5.09 17.53
CA ILE A 213 31.40 3.87 17.94
C ILE A 213 31.62 2.80 16.88
N PRO A 214 32.29 1.67 17.19
CA PRO A 214 32.77 0.73 16.19
C PRO A 214 31.63 -0.03 15.48
N HIS A 215 31.88 -0.44 14.23
CA HIS A 215 31.00 -1.32 13.45
C HIS A 215 31.16 -2.78 13.88
N THR A 216 30.59 -3.12 15.03
CA THR A 216 30.63 -4.51 15.54
C THR A 216 29.23 -5.07 15.71
N HIS A 217 29.09 -6.40 15.60
CA HIS A 217 27.79 -7.05 15.81
C HIS A 217 27.14 -6.71 17.16
N PRO A 218 27.84 -6.66 18.30
CA PRO A 218 27.22 -6.27 19.56
C PRO A 218 26.62 -4.85 19.53
N VAL A 219 27.30 -3.89 18.89
CA VAL A 219 26.80 -2.52 18.75
C VAL A 219 25.55 -2.49 17.85
N GLN A 220 25.58 -3.19 16.73
CA GLN A 220 24.44 -3.30 15.83
C GLN A 220 23.23 -3.94 16.52
N MET A 221 23.44 -5.01 17.31
CA MET A 221 22.37 -5.63 18.09
C MET A 221 21.81 -4.68 19.16
N ALA A 222 22.67 -3.93 19.85
CA ALA A 222 22.22 -2.92 20.81
C ALA A 222 21.40 -1.81 20.13
N LEU A 223 21.80 -1.37 18.94
CA LEU A 223 21.06 -0.39 18.14
C LEU A 223 19.70 -0.95 17.71
N ILE A 224 19.62 -2.21 17.23
CA ILE A 224 18.34 -2.85 16.89
C ILE A 224 17.40 -2.85 18.10
N VAL A 225 17.90 -3.30 19.26
CA VAL A 225 17.07 -3.34 20.49
C VAL A 225 16.59 -1.95 20.90
N LEU A 226 17.47 -0.94 20.84
CA LEU A 226 17.13 0.44 21.16
C LEU A 226 16.07 1.02 20.20
N MET A 227 16.34 0.89 18.91
CA MET A 227 15.51 1.49 17.84
C MET A 227 14.15 0.80 17.74
N MET A 228 14.14 -0.55 17.74
CA MET A 228 12.89 -1.32 17.72
C MET A 228 12.12 -1.20 19.04
N GLY A 229 12.84 -1.13 20.17
CA GLY A 229 12.23 -0.85 21.47
C GLY A 229 11.52 0.49 21.50
N ALA A 230 12.14 1.54 20.94
CA ALA A 230 11.51 2.83 20.76
C ALA A 230 10.27 2.75 19.86
N ALA A 231 10.37 2.10 18.68
CA ALA A 231 9.27 1.94 17.74
C ALA A 231 8.09 1.15 18.36
N ILE A 232 8.35 0.04 19.03
CA ILE A 232 7.32 -0.74 19.73
C ILE A 232 6.65 0.08 20.84
N SER A 233 7.44 0.85 21.60
CA SER A 233 6.90 1.72 22.65
C SER A 233 5.96 2.78 22.08
N VAL A 234 6.31 3.35 20.93
CA VAL A 234 5.46 4.28 20.17
C VAL A 234 4.20 3.57 19.70
N ALA A 235 4.31 2.42 19.06
CA ALA A 235 3.19 1.64 18.54
C ALA A 235 2.16 1.25 19.61
N VAL A 236 2.60 1.01 20.84
CA VAL A 236 1.73 0.56 21.95
C VAL A 236 1.16 1.72 22.76
N SER A 237 1.87 2.85 22.85
CA SER A 237 1.49 3.98 23.73
C SER A 237 0.21 4.68 23.29
N GLY A 238 -0.10 4.69 21.98
CA GLY A 238 -1.25 5.43 21.44
C GLY A 238 -1.10 6.96 21.57
N VAL A 239 0.13 7.47 21.63
CA VAL A 239 0.43 8.91 21.73
C VAL A 239 0.44 9.53 20.31
N ASP A 240 -0.67 9.42 19.60
CA ASP A 240 -0.81 9.84 18.19
C ASP A 240 -0.39 11.30 17.95
N LYS A 241 -0.72 12.19 18.88
CA LYS A 241 -0.40 13.62 18.76
C LYS A 241 1.11 13.89 18.84
N GLY A 242 1.81 13.20 19.75
CA GLY A 242 3.26 13.36 19.92
C GLY A 242 4.04 12.82 18.72
N ILE A 243 3.63 11.66 18.21
CA ILE A 243 4.23 11.01 17.04
C ILE A 243 4.05 11.88 15.80
N ARG A 244 2.86 12.43 15.60
CA ARG A 244 2.57 13.34 14.48
C ARG A 244 3.48 14.58 14.52
N ILE A 245 3.62 15.23 15.66
CA ILE A 245 4.51 16.39 15.80
C ILE A 245 5.97 15.99 15.49
N LEU A 246 6.42 14.86 16.01
CA LEU A 246 7.77 14.36 15.75
C LEU A 246 8.01 14.07 14.27
N SER A 247 7.03 13.46 13.59
CA SER A 247 7.08 13.21 12.15
C SER A 247 7.10 14.50 11.33
N ASP A 248 6.28 15.49 11.72
CA ASP A 248 6.23 16.80 11.04
C ASP A 248 7.57 17.54 11.17
N ILE A 249 8.17 17.53 12.37
CA ILE A 249 9.51 18.11 12.61
C ILE A 249 10.57 17.37 11.79
N ASN A 250 10.51 16.03 11.77
CA ASN A 250 11.48 15.22 11.05
C ASN A 250 11.44 15.48 9.54
N MET A 251 10.23 15.61 8.99
CA MET A 251 10.03 15.96 7.58
C MET A 251 10.57 17.36 7.27
N LEU A 252 10.35 18.34 8.17
CA LEU A 252 10.91 19.68 8.03
C LEU A 252 12.44 19.66 8.05
N LEU A 253 13.05 18.87 8.94
CA LEU A 253 14.51 18.72 9.01
C LEU A 253 15.07 18.04 7.76
N ALA A 254 14.41 17.01 7.24
CA ALA A 254 14.80 16.37 5.99
C ALA A 254 14.74 17.35 4.79
N CYS A 255 13.65 18.11 4.67
CA CYS A 255 13.55 19.15 3.64
C CYS A 255 14.63 20.24 3.82
N SER A 256 14.92 20.62 5.06
CA SER A 256 15.99 21.61 5.36
C SER A 256 17.37 21.08 4.98
N LEU A 257 17.63 19.79 5.20
CA LEU A 257 18.88 19.15 4.78
C LEU A 257 19.01 19.12 3.25
N LEU A 258 17.93 18.78 2.54
CA LEU A 258 17.87 18.83 1.08
C LEU A 258 18.21 20.24 0.55
N LEU A 259 17.54 21.26 1.10
CA LEU A 259 17.76 22.66 0.71
C LEU A 259 19.18 23.13 1.08
N PHE A 260 19.72 22.68 2.20
CA PHE A 260 21.08 22.96 2.60
C PHE A 260 22.08 22.44 1.56
N VAL A 261 21.97 21.15 1.17
CA VAL A 261 22.87 20.57 0.14
C VAL A 261 22.68 21.28 -1.20
N LEU A 262 21.46 21.61 -1.58
CA LEU A 262 21.17 22.34 -2.82
C LEU A 262 21.80 23.73 -2.86
N PHE A 263 21.65 24.55 -1.80
CA PHE A 263 22.08 25.96 -1.82
C PHE A 263 23.54 26.17 -1.41
N VAL A 264 24.11 25.26 -0.64
CA VAL A 264 25.52 25.34 -0.22
C VAL A 264 26.42 24.62 -1.24
N GLY A 265 25.88 23.66 -1.97
CA GLY A 265 26.53 22.98 -3.08
C GLY A 265 26.51 23.81 -4.39
N PRO A 266 26.88 23.21 -5.52
CA PRO A 266 26.83 23.85 -6.83
C PRO A 266 25.40 23.96 -7.36
N THR A 267 24.59 24.82 -6.79
CA THR A 267 23.14 24.96 -7.00
C THR A 267 22.73 24.89 -8.48
N GLN A 268 23.42 25.66 -9.36
CA GLN A 268 23.07 25.70 -10.78
C GLN A 268 23.30 24.33 -11.44
N HIS A 269 24.40 23.66 -11.13
CA HIS A 269 24.69 22.32 -11.63
C HIS A 269 23.64 21.31 -11.15
N LEU A 270 23.30 21.34 -9.86
CA LEU A 270 22.31 20.42 -9.26
C LEU A 270 20.90 20.60 -9.86
N LEU A 271 20.49 21.84 -10.15
CA LEU A 271 19.22 22.11 -10.83
C LEU A 271 19.24 21.67 -12.30
N ASN A 272 20.34 21.92 -13.01
CA ASN A 272 20.49 21.48 -14.39
C ASN A 272 20.47 19.95 -14.50
N THR A 273 21.19 19.26 -13.61
CA THR A 273 21.22 17.78 -13.59
C THR A 273 19.89 17.19 -13.16
N LEU A 274 19.15 17.82 -12.23
CA LEU A 274 17.79 17.37 -11.89
C LEU A 274 16.87 17.33 -13.11
N VAL A 275 16.85 18.43 -13.88
CA VAL A 275 16.03 18.50 -15.10
C VAL A 275 16.50 17.48 -16.14
N GLN A 276 17.81 17.34 -16.33
CA GLN A 276 18.41 16.37 -17.25
C GLN A 276 18.06 14.94 -16.84
N ASN A 277 18.24 14.58 -15.56
CA ASN A 277 18.00 13.24 -15.05
C ASN A 277 16.52 12.84 -15.18
N VAL A 278 15.58 13.77 -14.97
CA VAL A 278 14.15 13.51 -15.21
C VAL A 278 13.89 13.24 -16.68
N GLY A 279 14.50 14.02 -17.59
CA GLY A 279 14.38 13.83 -19.03
C GLY A 279 14.95 12.49 -19.49
N ASP A 280 16.13 12.13 -19.02
CA ASP A 280 16.80 10.85 -19.33
C ASP A 280 15.98 9.66 -18.81
N TYR A 281 15.51 9.73 -17.56
CA TYR A 281 14.66 8.71 -16.98
C TYR A 281 13.38 8.46 -17.78
N LEU A 282 12.63 9.52 -18.08
CA LEU A 282 11.37 9.38 -18.84
C LEU A 282 11.61 8.94 -20.28
N GLY A 283 12.69 9.42 -20.92
CA GLY A 283 13.05 9.06 -22.29
C GLY A 283 13.45 7.60 -22.45
N HIS A 284 14.17 7.04 -21.48
CA HIS A 284 14.67 5.67 -21.54
C HIS A 284 13.84 4.66 -20.73
N LEU A 285 12.81 5.12 -20.00
CA LEU A 285 11.98 4.27 -19.13
C LEU A 285 11.47 3.00 -19.83
N PRO A 286 10.88 3.04 -21.05
CA PRO A 286 10.39 1.82 -21.71
C PRO A 286 11.51 0.82 -21.98
N GLY A 287 12.67 1.27 -22.48
CA GLY A 287 13.83 0.42 -22.76
C GLY A 287 14.39 -0.23 -21.49
N LYS A 288 14.64 0.59 -20.47
CA LYS A 288 15.21 0.14 -19.19
C LYS A 288 14.29 -0.77 -18.40
N SER A 289 12.96 -0.64 -18.57
CA SER A 289 11.98 -1.51 -17.92
C SER A 289 12.08 -2.98 -18.34
N PHE A 290 12.65 -3.25 -19.51
CA PHE A 290 12.80 -4.60 -20.08
C PHE A 290 14.28 -4.99 -20.30
N ASP A 291 15.24 -4.16 -19.87
CA ASP A 291 16.66 -4.42 -20.11
C ASP A 291 17.19 -5.50 -19.18
N LEU A 292 17.37 -6.68 -19.72
CA LEU A 292 17.91 -7.87 -19.03
C LEU A 292 19.40 -8.04 -19.27
N TYR A 293 20.03 -7.13 -20.05
CA TYR A 293 21.42 -7.26 -20.49
C TYR A 293 21.73 -8.62 -21.20
N ALA A 294 20.71 -9.18 -21.91
CA ALA A 294 20.76 -10.54 -22.45
C ALA A 294 21.84 -10.74 -23.53
N TYR A 295 22.32 -9.67 -24.14
CA TYR A 295 23.32 -9.71 -25.23
C TYR A 295 24.74 -9.40 -24.79
N GLY A 296 25.06 -9.61 -23.51
CA GLY A 296 26.45 -9.49 -23.04
C GLY A 296 26.67 -8.51 -21.89
N GLY A 297 25.72 -8.43 -20.96
CA GLY A 297 25.88 -7.62 -19.74
C GLY A 297 26.12 -8.44 -18.48
N PRO A 298 26.40 -7.79 -17.33
CA PRO A 298 26.71 -8.43 -16.08
C PRO A 298 25.43 -8.93 -15.39
N SER A 299 25.13 -10.22 -15.52
CA SER A 299 23.98 -10.87 -14.89
C SER A 299 23.97 -10.70 -13.36
N ASP A 300 25.16 -10.69 -12.75
CA ASP A 300 25.34 -10.56 -11.31
C ASP A 300 24.96 -9.14 -10.82
N TRP A 301 25.27 -8.12 -11.63
CA TRP A 301 24.84 -6.74 -11.36
C TRP A 301 23.30 -6.62 -11.36
N LEU A 302 22.64 -7.20 -12.37
CA LEU A 302 21.18 -7.19 -12.47
C LEU A 302 20.53 -7.82 -11.23
N GLY A 303 21.06 -8.97 -10.78
CA GLY A 303 20.59 -9.67 -9.59
C GLY A 303 20.78 -8.87 -8.30
N SER A 304 21.93 -8.22 -8.16
CA SER A 304 22.30 -7.47 -6.95
C SER A 304 21.61 -6.12 -6.83
N TRP A 305 21.12 -5.54 -7.95
CA TRP A 305 20.53 -4.22 -8.01
C TRP A 305 19.07 -4.25 -8.48
N THR A 306 18.79 -4.35 -9.75
CA THR A 306 17.43 -4.19 -10.27
C THR A 306 16.47 -5.26 -9.73
N VAL A 307 16.87 -6.54 -9.72
CA VAL A 307 16.04 -7.64 -9.18
C VAL A 307 15.84 -7.45 -7.68
N PHE A 308 16.88 -7.06 -6.94
CA PHE A 308 16.75 -6.75 -5.52
C PHE A 308 15.74 -5.62 -5.28
N TYR A 309 15.83 -4.49 -6.00
CA TYR A 309 14.89 -3.38 -5.85
C TYR A 309 13.45 -3.81 -6.17
N TRP A 310 13.24 -4.54 -7.25
CA TRP A 310 11.91 -5.04 -7.60
C TRP A 310 11.34 -5.96 -6.52
N ALA A 311 12.15 -6.86 -6.02
CA ALA A 311 11.79 -7.74 -4.92
C ALA A 311 11.46 -6.95 -3.64
N TRP A 312 12.24 -5.93 -3.34
CA TRP A 312 12.06 -5.09 -2.15
C TRP A 312 10.77 -4.27 -2.20
N TRP A 313 10.47 -3.64 -3.34
CA TRP A 313 9.21 -2.94 -3.56
C TRP A 313 8.01 -3.90 -3.42
N ILE A 314 8.10 -5.11 -3.96
CA ILE A 314 7.07 -6.15 -3.80
C ILE A 314 6.90 -6.53 -2.33
N ALA A 315 7.99 -6.73 -1.58
CA ALA A 315 7.94 -7.07 -0.17
C ALA A 315 7.32 -5.96 0.70
N TRP A 316 7.53 -4.71 0.33
CA TRP A 316 6.95 -3.55 1.01
C TRP A 316 5.49 -3.26 0.64
N ALA A 317 5.04 -3.78 -0.49
CA ALA A 317 3.73 -3.44 -1.04
C ALA A 317 2.53 -3.75 -0.11
N PRO A 318 2.48 -4.83 0.68
CA PRO A 318 1.39 -5.04 1.63
C PRO A 318 1.32 -3.95 2.70
N PHE A 319 2.47 -3.52 3.22
CA PHE A 319 2.58 -2.50 4.25
C PHE A 319 2.17 -1.11 3.72
N VAL A 320 2.85 -0.62 2.70
CA VAL A 320 2.59 0.70 2.13
C VAL A 320 1.22 0.73 1.46
N GLY A 321 0.82 -0.35 0.80
CA GLY A 321 -0.48 -0.49 0.16
C GLY A 321 -1.64 -0.39 1.15
N LEU A 322 -1.54 -1.00 2.33
CA LEU A 322 -2.56 -0.87 3.37
C LEU A 322 -2.66 0.57 3.89
N PHE A 323 -1.54 1.22 4.14
CA PHE A 323 -1.51 2.61 4.57
C PHE A 323 -2.18 3.53 3.55
N ILE A 324 -1.77 3.44 2.26
CA ILE A 324 -2.32 4.25 1.18
C ILE A 324 -3.82 3.97 0.99
N ALA A 325 -4.25 2.70 1.11
CA ALA A 325 -5.67 2.35 1.02
C ALA A 325 -6.51 3.05 2.08
N ARG A 326 -6.04 3.07 3.34
CA ARG A 326 -6.74 3.70 4.48
C ARG A 326 -6.96 5.21 4.29
N ILE A 327 -6.01 5.90 3.70
CA ILE A 327 -6.10 7.36 3.52
C ILE A 327 -6.80 7.79 2.22
N SER A 328 -7.17 6.84 1.35
CA SER A 328 -7.65 7.13 -0.01
C SER A 328 -9.12 6.82 -0.25
N ARG A 329 -9.89 6.51 0.80
CA ARG A 329 -11.33 6.26 0.70
C ARG A 329 -12.06 7.42 0.03
N GLY A 330 -12.99 7.11 -0.87
CA GLY A 330 -13.85 8.08 -1.57
C GLY A 330 -13.22 8.76 -2.79
N ARG A 331 -11.91 8.54 -3.07
CA ARG A 331 -11.26 9.07 -4.27
C ARG A 331 -11.57 8.21 -5.50
N THR A 332 -11.55 8.83 -6.67
CA THR A 332 -11.60 8.07 -7.93
C THR A 332 -10.29 7.33 -8.16
N ILE A 333 -10.34 6.19 -8.86
CA ILE A 333 -9.12 5.43 -9.22
C ILE A 333 -8.12 6.31 -9.96
N ARG A 334 -8.58 7.18 -10.87
CA ARG A 334 -7.71 8.10 -11.61
C ARG A 334 -6.97 9.06 -10.68
N GLU A 335 -7.70 9.77 -9.83
CA GLU A 335 -7.11 10.70 -8.86
C GLU A 335 -6.13 9.98 -7.92
N PHE A 336 -6.53 8.80 -7.45
CA PHE A 336 -5.73 7.96 -6.59
C PHE A 336 -4.43 7.54 -7.26
N VAL A 337 -4.47 6.97 -8.47
CA VAL A 337 -3.28 6.47 -9.17
C VAL A 337 -2.30 7.60 -9.47
N PHE A 338 -2.79 8.72 -10.01
CA PHE A 338 -1.89 9.85 -10.30
C PHE A 338 -1.29 10.44 -9.02
N GLY A 339 -2.06 10.56 -7.95
CA GLY A 339 -1.53 11.01 -6.67
C GLY A 339 -0.45 10.10 -6.12
N VAL A 340 -0.69 8.78 -6.09
CA VAL A 340 0.27 7.80 -5.58
C VAL A 340 1.53 7.71 -6.43
N LEU A 341 1.40 7.80 -7.76
CA LEU A 341 2.56 7.71 -8.66
C LEU A 341 3.43 8.97 -8.62
N PHE A 342 2.85 10.17 -8.54
CA PHE A 342 3.61 11.40 -8.80
C PHE A 342 3.93 12.24 -7.56
N ILE A 343 3.09 12.23 -6.50
CA ILE A 343 3.33 13.08 -5.34
C ILE A 343 4.59 12.64 -4.57
N PRO A 344 4.74 11.38 -4.16
CA PRO A 344 5.96 10.96 -3.47
C PRO A 344 7.17 10.90 -4.41
N LEU A 345 6.95 10.54 -5.69
CA LEU A 345 8.01 10.46 -6.68
C LEU A 345 8.75 11.79 -6.86
N GLY A 346 8.02 12.90 -6.93
CA GLY A 346 8.63 14.22 -7.12
C GLY A 346 9.69 14.54 -6.06
N PHE A 347 9.40 14.25 -4.80
CA PHE A 347 10.36 14.43 -3.71
C PHE A 347 11.51 13.41 -3.80
N THR A 348 11.20 12.14 -4.03
CA THR A 348 12.23 11.08 -4.12
C THR A 348 13.24 11.39 -5.22
N LEU A 349 12.78 11.79 -6.41
CA LEU A 349 13.69 12.13 -7.50
C LEU A 349 14.50 13.40 -7.23
N ALA A 350 13.91 14.42 -6.60
CA ALA A 350 14.64 15.61 -6.18
C ALA A 350 15.72 15.27 -5.14
N TRP A 351 15.37 14.47 -4.13
CA TRP A 351 16.31 13.98 -3.12
C TRP A 351 17.47 13.22 -3.73
N MET A 352 17.15 12.20 -4.52
CA MET A 352 18.15 11.34 -5.17
C MET A 352 19.04 12.14 -6.14
N SER A 353 18.47 13.08 -6.89
CA SER A 353 19.24 13.91 -7.81
C SER A 353 20.20 14.85 -7.08
N ILE A 354 19.74 15.56 -6.06
CA ILE A 354 20.56 16.55 -5.36
C ILE A 354 21.71 15.87 -4.62
N PHE A 355 21.45 14.84 -3.85
CA PHE A 355 22.49 14.11 -3.12
C PHE A 355 23.38 13.29 -4.05
N GLY A 356 22.81 12.58 -5.03
CA GLY A 356 23.54 11.74 -5.96
C GLY A 356 24.49 12.57 -6.85
N ASN A 357 24.00 13.66 -7.44
CA ASN A 357 24.86 14.51 -8.27
C ASN A 357 25.90 15.28 -7.45
N SER A 358 25.60 15.65 -6.19
CA SER A 358 26.61 16.22 -5.29
C SER A 358 27.75 15.23 -5.01
N ALA A 359 27.43 13.96 -4.84
CA ALA A 359 28.43 12.91 -4.64
C ALA A 359 29.25 12.63 -5.92
N LEU A 360 28.57 12.54 -7.06
CA LEU A 360 29.21 12.33 -8.36
C LEU A 360 30.15 13.47 -8.74
N GLU A 361 29.76 14.73 -8.48
CA GLU A 361 30.62 15.89 -8.70
C GLU A 361 31.88 15.85 -7.84
N GLN A 362 31.75 15.50 -6.55
CA GLN A 362 32.92 15.32 -5.67
C GLN A 362 33.84 14.19 -6.18
N ALA A 363 33.27 13.07 -6.62
CA ALA A 363 34.05 11.94 -7.15
C ALA A 363 34.78 12.29 -8.45
N LEU A 364 34.09 12.98 -9.39
CA LEU A 364 34.69 13.50 -10.63
C LEU A 364 35.76 14.56 -10.34
N GLY A 365 35.60 15.34 -9.27
CA GLY A 365 36.59 16.30 -8.76
C GLY A 365 37.79 15.68 -8.06
N GLY A 366 37.88 14.34 -7.99
CA GLY A 366 39.03 13.61 -7.45
C GLY A 366 38.89 13.21 -5.98
N ALA A 367 37.69 13.18 -5.40
CA ALA A 367 37.46 12.68 -4.04
C ALA A 367 37.59 11.15 -3.98
N SER A 368 38.83 10.64 -4.04
CA SER A 368 39.15 9.19 -4.06
C SER A 368 38.67 8.47 -2.80
N GLU A 369 38.71 9.12 -1.65
CA GLU A 369 38.25 8.54 -0.38
C GLU A 369 36.72 8.31 -0.39
N LEU A 370 35.93 9.24 -0.90
CA LEU A 370 34.49 9.07 -1.06
C LEU A 370 34.16 7.90 -1.99
N SER A 371 34.90 7.81 -3.11
CA SER A 371 34.75 6.69 -4.06
C SER A 371 35.08 5.35 -3.43
N ARG A 372 36.16 5.25 -2.65
CA ARG A 372 36.54 4.05 -1.94
C ARG A 372 35.49 3.65 -0.90
N VAL A 373 35.06 4.59 -0.08
CA VAL A 373 34.06 4.36 0.98
C VAL A 373 32.72 3.92 0.40
N ALA A 374 32.29 4.46 -0.74
CA ALA A 374 31.04 4.07 -1.38
C ALA A 374 30.99 2.58 -1.76
N ILE A 375 32.14 1.97 -2.09
CA ILE A 375 32.25 0.55 -2.44
C ILE A 375 32.46 -0.31 -1.19
N GLU A 376 33.40 0.07 -0.31
CA GLU A 376 33.80 -0.75 0.83
C GLU A 376 32.83 -0.67 2.02
N GLN A 377 32.26 0.52 2.24
CA GLN A 377 31.38 0.83 3.37
C GLN A 377 30.20 1.73 2.93
N PRO A 378 29.24 1.22 2.14
CA PRO A 378 28.15 2.04 1.56
C PRO A 378 27.38 2.88 2.59
N SER A 379 27.21 2.37 3.81
CA SER A 379 26.53 3.09 4.90
C SER A 379 27.26 4.36 5.39
N MET A 380 28.56 4.48 5.12
CA MET A 380 29.37 5.64 5.47
C MET A 380 29.37 6.72 4.38
N ALA A 381 28.99 6.37 3.13
CA ALA A 381 29.15 7.23 1.95
C ALA A 381 28.46 8.60 2.09
N LEU A 382 27.25 8.65 2.65
CA LEU A 382 26.55 9.92 2.89
C LEU A 382 27.32 10.83 3.85
N TYR A 383 27.84 10.29 4.95
CA TYR A 383 28.56 11.07 5.94
C TYR A 383 29.90 11.55 5.39
N GLN A 384 30.57 10.71 4.60
CA GLN A 384 31.82 11.07 3.91
C GLN A 384 31.59 12.21 2.90
N MET A 385 30.48 12.20 2.14
CA MET A 385 30.10 13.30 1.26
C MET A 385 29.82 14.59 2.06
N LEU A 386 29.03 14.51 3.13
CA LEU A 386 28.66 15.66 3.96
C LEU A 386 29.85 16.27 4.71
N GLN A 387 30.92 15.52 4.94
CA GLN A 387 32.16 15.99 5.56
C GLN A 387 32.78 17.17 4.78
N ASN A 388 32.59 17.20 3.47
CA ASN A 388 33.11 18.24 2.59
C ASN A 388 32.25 19.52 2.57
N TYR A 389 31.15 19.56 3.31
CA TYR A 389 30.27 20.73 3.45
C TYR A 389 30.63 21.54 4.70
N PRO A 390 30.34 22.87 4.71
CA PRO A 390 30.51 23.67 5.92
C PRO A 390 29.61 23.16 7.03
N TRP A 391 30.03 23.36 8.30
CA TRP A 391 29.34 22.87 9.50
C TRP A 391 29.10 21.37 9.51
N SER A 392 29.94 20.58 8.84
CA SER A 392 29.77 19.14 8.60
C SER A 392 29.34 18.37 9.85
N ARG A 393 29.97 18.63 11.02
CA ARG A 393 29.61 17.93 12.27
C ARG A 393 28.16 18.19 12.70
N ALA A 394 27.67 19.43 12.56
CA ALA A 394 26.28 19.78 12.88
C ALA A 394 25.32 19.16 11.88
N VAL A 395 25.63 19.24 10.60
CA VAL A 395 24.81 18.64 9.52
C VAL A 395 24.72 17.12 9.67
N ILE A 396 25.83 16.45 9.95
CA ILE A 396 25.87 15.00 10.19
C ILE A 396 25.08 14.63 11.45
N THR A 397 25.18 15.43 12.53
CA THR A 397 24.36 15.21 13.73
C THR A 397 22.87 15.28 13.42
N VAL A 398 22.44 16.29 12.67
CA VAL A 398 21.04 16.40 12.21
C VAL A 398 20.65 15.19 11.35
N THR A 399 21.51 14.78 10.42
CA THR A 399 21.27 13.61 9.56
C THR A 399 21.07 12.32 10.36
N VAL A 400 21.89 12.09 11.40
CA VAL A 400 21.77 10.94 12.30
C VAL A 400 20.44 10.98 13.09
N LEU A 401 20.07 12.15 13.62
CA LEU A 401 18.80 12.33 14.34
C LEU A 401 17.59 12.09 13.42
N VAL A 402 17.60 12.67 12.23
CA VAL A 402 16.55 12.50 11.23
C VAL A 402 16.42 11.03 10.83
N SER A 403 17.54 10.35 10.59
CA SER A 403 17.58 8.92 10.28
C SER A 403 16.99 8.06 11.40
N PHE A 404 17.33 8.37 12.66
CA PHE A 404 16.76 7.68 13.82
C PHE A 404 15.23 7.81 13.88
N VAL A 405 14.73 9.03 13.70
CA VAL A 405 13.28 9.29 13.77
C VAL A 405 12.55 8.60 12.60
N PHE A 406 13.09 8.63 11.37
CA PHE A 406 12.50 7.90 10.25
C PHE A 406 12.47 6.39 10.50
N PHE A 407 13.53 5.83 11.07
CA PHE A 407 13.51 4.43 11.47
C PHE A 407 12.35 4.14 12.44
N VAL A 408 12.24 4.90 13.52
CA VAL A 408 11.22 4.68 14.56
C VAL A 408 9.81 4.79 13.97
N THR A 409 9.54 5.79 13.15
CA THR A 409 8.21 6.01 12.55
C THR A 409 7.85 4.96 11.48
N SER A 410 8.83 4.48 10.70
CA SER A 410 8.62 3.39 9.74
C SER A 410 8.37 2.06 10.46
N ALA A 411 9.15 1.74 11.48
CA ALA A 411 9.02 0.52 12.26
C ALA A 411 7.72 0.47 13.07
N ASP A 412 7.31 1.59 13.68
CA ASP A 412 6.03 1.76 14.36
C ASP A 412 4.87 1.43 13.40
N SER A 413 4.79 2.13 12.29
CA SER A 413 3.75 1.93 11.29
C SER A 413 3.75 0.51 10.73
N GLY A 414 4.94 -0.08 10.51
CA GLY A 414 5.09 -1.47 10.08
C GLY A 414 4.51 -2.48 11.07
N THR A 415 4.74 -2.30 12.37
CA THR A 415 4.20 -3.20 13.41
C THR A 415 2.68 -3.09 13.52
N VAL A 416 2.11 -1.90 13.35
CA VAL A 416 0.66 -1.68 13.30
C VAL A 416 0.05 -2.41 12.10
N VAL A 417 0.62 -2.29 10.91
CA VAL A 417 0.13 -2.98 9.72
C VAL A 417 0.21 -4.50 9.86
N LEU A 418 1.33 -5.04 10.35
CA LEU A 418 1.47 -6.48 10.61
C LEU A 418 0.43 -6.97 11.63
N SER A 419 0.15 -6.18 12.67
CA SER A 419 -0.92 -6.46 13.63
C SER A 419 -2.28 -6.51 12.95
N THR A 420 -2.60 -5.54 12.09
CA THR A 420 -3.86 -5.48 11.34
C THR A 420 -4.02 -6.67 10.39
N LEU A 421 -2.99 -6.99 9.59
CA LEU A 421 -3.02 -8.11 8.63
C LEU A 421 -3.16 -9.48 9.31
N SER A 422 -2.65 -9.63 10.53
CA SER A 422 -2.70 -10.88 11.29
C SER A 422 -3.88 -10.98 12.27
N ALA A 423 -4.60 -9.89 12.53
CA ALA A 423 -5.78 -9.88 13.39
C ALA A 423 -6.97 -10.59 12.73
N HIS A 424 -7.93 -11.03 13.53
CA HIS A 424 -9.13 -11.71 13.07
C HIS A 424 -10.34 -10.77 13.07
N GLY A 425 -10.97 -10.56 11.91
CA GLY A 425 -12.28 -9.90 11.82
C GLY A 425 -12.32 -8.41 12.15
N GLY A 426 -11.19 -7.72 12.15
CA GLY A 426 -11.14 -6.28 12.38
C GLY A 426 -11.85 -5.47 11.28
N SER A 427 -12.53 -4.39 11.65
CA SER A 427 -12.99 -3.38 10.71
C SER A 427 -11.78 -2.68 10.06
N ALA A 428 -11.99 -1.97 8.94
CA ALA A 428 -10.93 -1.21 8.28
C ALA A 428 -10.24 -0.17 9.19
N ASP A 429 -10.91 0.23 10.27
CA ASP A 429 -10.44 1.21 11.26
C ASP A 429 -9.76 0.57 12.48
N ASP A 430 -9.64 -0.78 12.52
CA ASP A 430 -9.07 -1.48 13.66
C ASP A 430 -7.56 -1.73 13.44
N ASP A 431 -6.74 -1.18 14.33
CA ASP A 431 -5.27 -1.32 14.30
C ASP A 431 -4.76 -2.64 14.91
N GLY A 432 -5.64 -3.53 15.26
CA GLY A 432 -5.31 -4.79 15.92
C GLY A 432 -4.84 -4.63 17.37
N PRO A 433 -4.78 -5.73 18.12
CA PRO A 433 -4.44 -5.71 19.54
C PRO A 433 -2.97 -5.38 19.80
N LYS A 434 -2.70 -4.64 20.87
CA LYS A 434 -1.36 -4.14 21.26
C LYS A 434 -0.30 -5.24 21.38
N TRP A 435 -0.68 -6.42 21.87
CA TRP A 435 0.27 -7.54 22.01
C TRP A 435 0.80 -8.04 20.66
N LEU A 436 -0.01 -7.96 19.58
CA LEU A 436 0.44 -8.31 18.23
C LEU A 436 1.48 -7.33 17.71
N ARG A 437 1.36 -6.04 18.05
CA ARG A 437 2.36 -5.03 17.69
C ARG A 437 3.70 -5.33 18.36
N VAL A 438 3.69 -5.67 19.66
CA VAL A 438 4.89 -6.09 20.39
C VAL A 438 5.48 -7.36 19.76
N PHE A 439 4.64 -8.35 19.48
CA PHE A 439 5.08 -9.61 18.89
C PHE A 439 5.75 -9.39 17.53
N TRP A 440 5.08 -8.73 16.60
CA TRP A 440 5.61 -8.51 15.26
C TRP A 440 6.84 -7.59 15.24
N GLY A 441 6.86 -6.56 16.06
CA GLY A 441 8.05 -5.73 16.24
C GLY A 441 9.25 -6.52 16.75
N SER A 442 9.04 -7.39 17.74
CA SER A 442 10.10 -8.26 18.27
C SER A 442 10.57 -9.30 17.25
N VAL A 443 9.64 -9.89 16.49
CA VAL A 443 9.97 -10.86 15.43
C VAL A 443 10.77 -10.18 14.31
N THR A 444 10.36 -8.97 13.89
CA THR A 444 11.09 -8.20 12.87
C THR A 444 12.50 -7.85 13.36
N ALA A 445 12.65 -7.42 14.62
CA ALA A 445 13.96 -7.18 15.23
C ALA A 445 14.85 -8.44 15.23
N LEU A 446 14.26 -9.59 15.58
CA LEU A 446 14.96 -10.87 15.60
C LEU A 446 15.44 -11.29 14.20
N VAL A 447 14.59 -11.16 13.19
CA VAL A 447 14.91 -11.46 11.79
C VAL A 447 16.01 -10.52 11.28
N THR A 448 15.87 -9.22 11.54
CA THR A 448 16.88 -8.21 11.16
C THR A 448 18.24 -8.52 11.77
N GLY A 449 18.27 -8.77 13.09
CA GLY A 449 19.49 -9.09 13.80
C GLY A 449 20.15 -10.39 13.30
N GLY A 450 19.34 -11.42 13.07
CA GLY A 450 19.79 -12.69 12.52
C GLY A 450 20.42 -12.53 11.13
N LEU A 451 19.77 -11.78 10.23
CA LEU A 451 20.28 -11.55 8.88
C LEU A 451 21.57 -10.70 8.88
N LEU A 452 21.66 -9.66 9.71
CA LEU A 452 22.89 -8.89 9.86
C LEU A 452 24.04 -9.74 10.37
N PHE A 453 23.76 -10.69 11.27
CA PHE A 453 24.77 -11.60 11.79
C PHE A 453 25.19 -12.68 10.78
N ALA A 454 24.28 -13.10 9.88
CA ALA A 454 24.54 -14.16 8.89
C ALA A 454 25.35 -13.67 7.68
N GLY A 455 25.25 -12.43 7.27
CA GLY A 455 25.92 -11.95 6.05
C GLY A 455 25.68 -10.47 5.75
N SER A 456 25.29 -9.68 6.78
CA SER A 456 25.10 -8.23 6.65
C SER A 456 24.14 -7.84 5.49
N ILE A 457 24.56 -6.94 4.60
CA ILE A 457 23.79 -6.41 3.48
C ILE A 457 23.32 -7.51 2.52
N ASP A 458 24.19 -8.47 2.20
CA ASP A 458 23.89 -9.53 1.23
C ASP A 458 22.82 -10.48 1.74
N ALA A 459 22.86 -10.84 3.03
CA ALA A 459 21.82 -11.68 3.63
C ALA A 459 20.45 -10.97 3.67
N LEU A 460 20.44 -9.65 3.96
CA LEU A 460 19.22 -8.83 3.91
C LEU A 460 18.62 -8.83 2.49
N LYS A 461 19.43 -8.53 1.48
CA LYS A 461 19.00 -8.52 0.06
C LYS A 461 18.50 -9.89 -0.38
N SER A 462 19.23 -10.96 -0.04
CA SER A 462 18.88 -12.34 -0.41
C SER A 462 17.53 -12.77 0.17
N ALA A 463 17.31 -12.49 1.45
CA ALA A 463 16.06 -12.83 2.12
C ALA A 463 14.84 -12.13 1.47
N VAL A 464 14.99 -10.87 1.10
CA VAL A 464 13.94 -10.11 0.40
C VAL A 464 13.64 -10.69 -0.97
N VAL A 465 14.67 -10.99 -1.78
CA VAL A 465 14.48 -11.57 -3.13
C VAL A 465 13.74 -12.90 -3.05
N LEU A 466 14.09 -13.76 -2.10
CA LEU A 466 13.47 -15.07 -1.98
C LEU A 466 12.03 -15.01 -1.46
N THR A 467 11.75 -14.16 -0.47
CA THR A 467 10.43 -14.09 0.17
C THR A 467 9.41 -13.30 -0.63
N SER A 468 9.83 -12.37 -1.48
CA SER A 468 8.94 -11.60 -2.36
C SER A 468 8.43 -12.39 -3.57
N LEU A 469 9.15 -13.43 -4.02
CA LEU A 469 8.80 -14.19 -5.22
C LEU A 469 7.39 -14.82 -5.13
N PRO A 470 7.02 -15.56 -4.08
CA PRO A 470 5.66 -16.09 -3.97
C PRO A 470 4.60 -14.98 -3.92
N PHE A 471 4.90 -13.88 -3.25
CA PHE A 471 3.97 -12.76 -3.16
C PHE A 471 3.79 -12.03 -4.49
N SER A 472 4.83 -11.97 -5.33
CA SER A 472 4.72 -11.39 -6.69
C SER A 472 3.72 -12.15 -7.57
N LEU A 473 3.63 -13.47 -7.44
CA LEU A 473 2.62 -14.27 -8.15
C LEU A 473 1.21 -13.95 -7.65
N ILE A 474 1.06 -13.71 -6.35
CA ILE A 474 -0.22 -13.26 -5.77
C ILE A 474 -0.62 -11.90 -6.34
N LEU A 475 0.32 -10.97 -6.55
CA LEU A 475 0.06 -9.67 -7.16
C LEU A 475 -0.48 -9.80 -8.60
N LEU A 476 0.00 -10.75 -9.41
CA LEU A 476 -0.58 -11.03 -10.74
C LEU A 476 -2.03 -11.52 -10.62
N LEU A 477 -2.33 -12.37 -9.65
CA LEU A 477 -3.70 -12.80 -9.38
C LEU A 477 -4.58 -11.65 -8.88
N MET A 478 -4.05 -10.76 -8.04
CA MET A 478 -4.76 -9.55 -7.60
C MET A 478 -5.07 -8.62 -8.78
N MET A 479 -4.12 -8.42 -9.68
CA MET A 479 -4.30 -7.65 -10.91
C MET A 479 -5.42 -8.25 -11.78
N TRP A 480 -5.44 -9.57 -11.95
CA TRP A 480 -6.52 -10.24 -12.67
C TRP A 480 -7.86 -10.12 -11.95
N GLY A 481 -7.88 -10.28 -10.62
CA GLY A 481 -9.09 -10.10 -9.80
C GLY A 481 -9.68 -8.69 -9.94
N LEU A 482 -8.85 -7.65 -9.87
CA LEU A 482 -9.24 -6.27 -10.10
C LEU A 482 -9.80 -6.06 -11.52
N HIS A 483 -9.10 -6.53 -12.54
CA HIS A 483 -9.57 -6.42 -13.93
C HIS A 483 -10.95 -7.05 -14.10
N LYS A 484 -11.14 -8.28 -13.61
CA LYS A 484 -12.44 -8.97 -13.66
C LYS A 484 -13.52 -8.18 -12.93
N ALA A 485 -13.22 -7.64 -11.75
CA ALA A 485 -14.17 -6.85 -10.97
C ALA A 485 -14.58 -5.55 -11.69
N PHE A 486 -13.63 -4.80 -12.24
CA PHE A 486 -13.90 -3.58 -13.00
C PHE A 486 -14.69 -3.86 -14.29
N TYR A 487 -14.36 -4.94 -15.00
CA TYR A 487 -15.11 -5.37 -16.18
C TYR A 487 -16.57 -5.67 -15.81
N MET A 488 -16.78 -6.48 -14.78
CA MET A 488 -18.13 -6.84 -14.31
C MET A 488 -18.94 -5.59 -13.90
N GLU A 489 -18.31 -4.66 -13.17
CA GLU A 489 -18.96 -3.41 -12.78
C GLU A 489 -19.34 -2.54 -13.98
N SER A 490 -18.45 -2.44 -14.97
CA SER A 490 -18.73 -1.71 -16.21
C SER A 490 -19.92 -2.30 -16.98
N GLN A 491 -20.00 -3.64 -17.08
CA GLN A 491 -21.15 -4.28 -17.74
C GLN A 491 -22.47 -4.02 -17.00
N ARG A 492 -22.45 -4.02 -15.69
CA ARG A 492 -23.63 -3.71 -14.87
C ARG A 492 -24.08 -2.26 -15.02
N GLN A 493 -23.15 -1.30 -15.05
CA GLN A 493 -23.49 0.10 -15.33
C GLN A 493 -24.14 0.28 -16.69
N ARG A 494 -23.65 -0.43 -17.73
CA ARG A 494 -24.28 -0.47 -19.06
C ARG A 494 -25.69 -1.06 -19.02
N ALA A 495 -25.87 -2.20 -18.34
CA ALA A 495 -27.19 -2.83 -18.19
C ALA A 495 -28.19 -1.89 -17.49
N ARG A 496 -27.74 -1.15 -16.46
CA ARG A 496 -28.58 -0.12 -15.80
C ARG A 496 -29.00 1.01 -16.74
N SER A 497 -28.09 1.52 -17.56
CA SER A 497 -28.41 2.61 -18.50
C SER A 497 -29.42 2.18 -19.56
N HIS A 498 -29.40 0.92 -20.01
CA HIS A 498 -30.37 0.37 -20.94
C HIS A 498 -31.74 0.10 -20.31
N SER A 499 -31.79 -0.26 -19.01
CA SER A 499 -33.06 -0.53 -18.31
C SER A 499 -33.77 0.70 -17.77
N LEU A 500 -33.09 1.84 -17.67
CA LEU A 500 -33.73 3.11 -17.23
C LEU A 500 -34.60 3.77 -18.29
N ALA A 501 -34.38 3.50 -19.58
CA ALA A 501 -35.13 4.08 -20.68
C ALA A 501 -36.64 3.70 -20.69
N PRO A 502 -37.07 2.45 -20.39
CA PRO A 502 -38.49 2.11 -20.29
C PRO A 502 -39.17 2.58 -19.01
N LEU A 503 -38.44 2.72 -17.90
CA LEU A 503 -39.02 3.12 -16.59
C LEU A 503 -39.39 4.62 -16.52
N MET A 504 -38.76 5.45 -17.33
CA MET A 504 -39.12 6.87 -17.43
C MET A 504 -40.39 7.11 -18.27
N SER A 505 -40.82 6.15 -19.09
CA SER A 505 -42.03 6.23 -19.92
C SER A 505 -43.26 5.54 -19.31
N GLY A 506 -43.09 4.76 -18.23
CA GLY A 506 -44.18 4.09 -17.54
C GLY A 506 -44.85 4.97 -16.50
N ASN A 507 -46.11 5.24 -16.75
CA ASN A 507 -47.05 6.03 -15.90
C ASN A 507 -47.40 5.32 -14.57
N GLY A 508 -46.44 4.71 -13.90
CA GLY A 508 -46.60 4.10 -12.59
C GLY A 508 -46.65 5.18 -11.50
N LYS A 509 -47.81 5.41 -10.96
CA LYS A 509 -48.10 6.30 -9.81
C LYS A 509 -47.13 5.97 -8.67
N ARG A 510 -45.97 6.68 -8.58
CA ARG A 510 -45.20 6.80 -7.33
C ARG A 510 -46.08 7.57 -6.33
N SER A 511 -46.89 6.83 -5.60
CA SER A 511 -47.84 7.34 -4.60
C SER A 511 -47.10 7.74 -3.32
N GLY A 512 -46.28 8.75 -3.40
CA GLY A 512 -45.73 9.41 -2.23
C GLY A 512 -45.55 10.89 -2.58
N GLY A 513 -46.41 11.75 -2.01
CA GLY A 513 -46.38 13.16 -2.31
C GLY A 513 -44.98 13.76 -2.11
N TRP A 514 -44.63 14.78 -2.90
CA TRP A 514 -43.38 15.51 -2.84
C TRP A 514 -42.97 15.92 -1.41
N LYS A 515 -43.94 16.15 -0.51
CA LYS A 515 -43.71 16.47 0.92
C LYS A 515 -43.02 15.33 1.66
N ARG A 516 -43.37 14.06 1.38
CA ARG A 516 -42.75 12.91 1.97
C ARG A 516 -41.32 12.73 1.47
N ARG A 517 -41.08 12.98 0.19
CA ARG A 517 -39.71 12.95 -0.39
C ARG A 517 -38.82 14.04 0.22
N LEU A 518 -39.40 15.24 0.43
CA LEU A 518 -38.67 16.34 1.06
C LEU A 518 -38.35 16.02 2.53
N SER A 519 -39.31 15.47 3.29
CA SER A 519 -39.04 15.08 4.69
C SER A 519 -37.99 14.00 4.81
N GLN A 520 -37.94 13.03 3.90
CA GLN A 520 -36.88 12.03 3.83
C GLN A 520 -35.50 12.62 3.50
N ALA A 521 -35.46 13.59 2.58
CA ALA A 521 -34.19 14.22 2.17
C ALA A 521 -33.52 15.06 3.28
N VAL A 522 -34.30 15.52 4.28
CA VAL A 522 -33.80 16.34 5.40
C VAL A 522 -33.80 15.58 6.74
N HIS A 523 -34.15 14.30 6.74
CA HIS A 523 -34.16 13.46 7.94
C HIS A 523 -32.82 12.75 8.09
N PHE A 524 -32.22 12.84 9.28
CA PHE A 524 -30.94 12.20 9.66
C PHE A 524 -31.20 11.19 10.80
N PRO A 525 -31.57 9.94 10.48
CA PRO A 525 -32.02 8.97 11.45
C PRO A 525 -30.92 8.58 12.47
N SER A 526 -31.34 8.31 13.69
CA SER A 526 -30.51 7.69 14.72
C SER A 526 -30.30 6.19 14.44
N ARG A 527 -29.33 5.60 15.13
CA ARG A 527 -29.06 4.15 15.05
C ARG A 527 -30.28 3.30 15.40
N ASP A 528 -30.99 3.69 16.45
CA ASP A 528 -32.15 2.94 16.94
C ASP A 528 -33.36 3.04 16.01
N GLU A 529 -33.53 4.16 15.30
CA GLU A 529 -34.57 4.31 14.29
C GLU A 529 -34.32 3.40 13.09
N VAL A 530 -33.07 3.35 12.59
CA VAL A 530 -32.70 2.46 11.49
C VAL A 530 -32.83 0.99 11.91
N TYR A 531 -32.41 0.65 13.12
CA TYR A 531 -32.53 -0.71 13.62
C TYR A 531 -33.99 -1.18 13.70
N ARG A 532 -34.89 -0.34 14.22
CA ARG A 532 -36.33 -0.64 14.25
C ARG A 532 -36.89 -0.79 12.82
N PHE A 533 -36.56 0.11 11.94
CA PHE A 533 -37.01 0.04 10.54
C PHE A 533 -36.54 -1.26 9.87
N MET A 534 -35.31 -1.67 10.07
CA MET A 534 -34.79 -2.93 9.53
C MET A 534 -35.55 -4.14 10.04
N ASN A 535 -35.91 -4.18 11.33
CA ASN A 535 -36.63 -5.31 11.91
C ASN A 535 -38.12 -5.31 11.54
N ASP A 536 -38.76 -4.13 11.55
CA ASP A 536 -40.23 -4.03 11.42
C ASP A 536 -40.72 -3.98 9.98
N VAL A 537 -39.83 -3.53 9.03
CA VAL A 537 -40.23 -3.34 7.63
C VAL A 537 -39.35 -4.16 6.67
N VAL A 538 -38.02 -4.08 6.76
CA VAL A 538 -37.13 -4.75 5.82
C VAL A 538 -37.15 -6.27 6.01
N ARG A 539 -37.06 -6.73 7.24
CA ARG A 539 -37.06 -8.16 7.56
C ARG A 539 -38.31 -8.89 7.08
N PRO A 540 -39.56 -8.39 7.33
CA PRO A 540 -40.76 -9.02 6.79
C PRO A 540 -40.80 -9.01 5.24
N ALA A 541 -40.27 -7.95 4.59
CA ALA A 541 -40.19 -7.87 3.13
C ALA A 541 -39.28 -8.97 2.55
N ILE A 542 -38.08 -9.11 3.12
CA ILE A 542 -37.13 -10.16 2.70
C ILE A 542 -37.70 -11.57 2.93
N SER A 543 -38.38 -11.80 4.07
CA SER A 543 -38.99 -13.09 4.37
C SER A 543 -40.05 -13.49 3.36
N GLU A 544 -40.97 -12.56 3.03
CA GLU A 544 -42.04 -12.81 2.07
C GLU A 544 -41.51 -13.10 0.65
N VAL A 545 -40.58 -12.29 0.19
CA VAL A 545 -39.93 -12.50 -1.12
C VAL A 545 -39.18 -13.84 -1.16
N SER A 546 -38.52 -14.20 -0.08
CA SER A 546 -37.78 -15.47 0.03
C SER A 546 -38.71 -16.68 -0.09
N GLU A 547 -39.90 -16.62 0.52
CA GLU A 547 -40.91 -17.69 0.43
C GLU A 547 -41.39 -17.86 -1.00
N VAL A 548 -41.76 -16.78 -1.66
CA VAL A 548 -42.24 -16.81 -3.06
C VAL A 548 -41.18 -17.34 -4.02
N PHE A 549 -39.92 -16.98 -3.85
CA PHE A 549 -38.84 -17.52 -4.69
C PHE A 549 -38.59 -19.01 -4.43
N ARG A 550 -38.70 -19.49 -3.17
CA ARG A 550 -38.61 -20.92 -2.86
C ARG A 550 -39.76 -21.72 -3.46
N GLU A 551 -40.99 -21.18 -3.41
CA GLU A 551 -42.17 -21.82 -4.04
C GLU A 551 -41.98 -21.96 -5.56
N LYS A 552 -41.23 -21.05 -6.20
CA LYS A 552 -40.87 -21.11 -7.62
C LYS A 552 -39.64 -22.01 -7.90
N GLY A 553 -39.13 -22.74 -6.92
CA GLY A 553 -38.05 -23.70 -7.08
C GLY A 553 -36.64 -23.10 -7.14
N LEU A 554 -36.47 -21.82 -6.76
CA LEU A 554 -35.14 -21.19 -6.73
C LEU A 554 -34.43 -21.50 -5.39
N ALA A 555 -33.11 -21.66 -5.47
CA ALA A 555 -32.27 -21.85 -4.28
C ALA A 555 -32.08 -20.48 -3.59
N VAL A 556 -32.76 -20.28 -2.47
CA VAL A 556 -32.77 -19.00 -1.73
C VAL A 556 -32.21 -19.17 -0.32
N ASP A 557 -31.19 -18.38 0.00
CA ASP A 557 -30.65 -18.23 1.35
C ASP A 557 -30.96 -16.83 1.88
N ALA A 558 -31.64 -16.73 3.01
CA ALA A 558 -31.94 -15.47 3.68
C ALA A 558 -31.24 -15.47 5.04
N GLN A 559 -30.25 -14.59 5.23
CA GLN A 559 -29.46 -14.48 6.45
C GLN A 559 -29.85 -13.22 7.22
N LEU A 560 -30.08 -13.41 8.50
CA LEU A 560 -30.39 -12.37 9.45
C LEU A 560 -29.25 -12.32 10.46
N ASP A 561 -28.32 -11.36 10.30
CA ASP A 561 -27.21 -11.19 11.24
C ASP A 561 -27.52 -10.04 12.22
N PRO A 562 -27.95 -10.36 13.47
CA PRO A 562 -28.23 -9.33 14.48
C PRO A 562 -26.98 -8.59 14.95
N GLY A 563 -25.79 -9.22 14.86
CA GLY A 563 -24.52 -8.66 15.32
C GLY A 563 -24.02 -7.51 14.45
N ASN A 564 -24.16 -7.63 13.12
CA ASN A 564 -23.70 -6.62 12.15
C ASN A 564 -24.83 -5.71 11.65
N ALA A 565 -26.06 -5.81 12.20
CA ALA A 565 -27.24 -5.09 11.73
C ALA A 565 -27.37 -5.18 10.20
N SER A 566 -27.30 -6.40 9.66
CA SER A 566 -27.41 -6.71 8.25
C SER A 566 -28.49 -7.76 7.98
N LEU A 567 -29.21 -7.55 6.89
CA LEU A 567 -30.23 -8.46 6.38
C LEU A 567 -29.90 -8.78 4.93
N SER A 568 -29.86 -10.05 4.54
CA SER A 568 -29.52 -10.42 3.16
C SER A 568 -30.45 -11.49 2.58
N LEU A 569 -30.70 -11.36 1.27
CA LEU A 569 -31.36 -12.33 0.40
C LEU A 569 -30.36 -12.73 -0.69
N GLU A 570 -30.03 -14.01 -0.76
CA GLU A 570 -29.15 -14.58 -1.78
C GLU A 570 -29.92 -15.60 -2.63
N ILE A 571 -29.85 -15.46 -3.98
CA ILE A 571 -30.49 -16.39 -4.93
C ILE A 571 -29.41 -16.96 -5.83
N GLY A 572 -29.29 -18.29 -5.87
CA GLY A 572 -28.29 -18.98 -6.70
C GLY A 572 -28.76 -19.20 -8.14
N HIS A 573 -27.93 -18.79 -9.12
CA HIS A 573 -28.08 -19.07 -10.56
C HIS A 573 -26.90 -19.89 -11.07
N GLY A 574 -26.66 -21.07 -10.51
CA GLY A 574 -25.49 -21.91 -10.78
C GLY A 574 -24.27 -21.54 -9.92
N GLU A 575 -23.12 -22.18 -10.21
CA GLU A 575 -21.93 -22.07 -9.32
C GLU A 575 -21.25 -20.69 -9.31
N GLN A 576 -21.40 -19.87 -10.35
CA GLN A 576 -20.64 -18.64 -10.54
C GLN A 576 -21.44 -17.34 -10.42
N HIS A 577 -22.76 -17.40 -10.53
CA HIS A 577 -23.61 -16.20 -10.59
C HIS A 577 -24.69 -16.23 -9.50
N ARG A 578 -24.51 -15.41 -8.50
CA ARG A 578 -25.47 -15.27 -7.40
C ARG A 578 -26.04 -13.86 -7.40
N PHE A 579 -27.35 -13.76 -7.25
CA PHE A 579 -27.99 -12.50 -6.90
C PHE A 579 -27.89 -12.31 -5.39
N LEU A 580 -27.36 -11.19 -4.96
CA LEU A 580 -27.31 -10.79 -3.55
C LEU A 580 -28.01 -9.45 -3.39
N TYR A 581 -29.01 -9.40 -2.53
CA TYR A 581 -29.63 -8.16 -2.07
C TYR A 581 -29.42 -8.07 -0.56
N GLN A 582 -28.64 -7.12 -0.12
CA GLN A 582 -28.28 -6.96 1.28
C GLN A 582 -28.62 -5.55 1.74
N VAL A 583 -29.23 -5.43 2.91
CA VAL A 583 -29.49 -4.13 3.57
C VAL A 583 -28.57 -4.03 4.78
N LEU A 584 -27.73 -3.00 4.76
CA LEU A 584 -26.74 -2.73 5.81
C LEU A 584 -27.06 -1.40 6.51
N MET A 585 -26.90 -1.40 7.83
CA MET A 585 -26.92 -0.15 8.60
C MET A 585 -25.55 0.52 8.49
N ARG A 586 -25.47 1.69 7.86
CA ARG A 586 -24.26 2.49 7.70
C ARG A 586 -24.34 3.81 8.44
N GLY A 587 -23.25 4.18 9.11
CA GLY A 587 -23.14 5.44 9.84
C GLY A 587 -22.30 6.48 9.07
N TYR A 588 -22.84 7.69 8.92
CA TYR A 588 -22.24 8.82 8.22
C TYR A 588 -22.12 10.03 9.12
N PHE A 589 -21.15 10.90 8.84
CA PHE A 589 -21.08 12.19 9.50
C PHE A 589 -22.17 13.14 8.95
N THR A 590 -22.84 13.87 9.83
CA THR A 590 -23.86 14.82 9.43
C THR A 590 -23.30 15.87 8.46
N PRO A 591 -23.89 16.05 7.26
CA PRO A 591 -23.40 16.99 6.25
C PRO A 591 -23.35 18.44 6.75
N SER A 592 -22.44 19.25 6.20
CA SER A 592 -22.24 20.64 6.61
C SER A 592 -23.50 21.51 6.44
N PHE A 593 -24.29 21.28 5.41
CA PHE A 593 -25.55 22.01 5.18
C PHE A 593 -26.63 21.72 6.23
N ALA A 594 -26.68 20.52 6.78
CA ALA A 594 -27.60 20.15 7.85
C ALA A 594 -27.23 20.77 9.20
N ARG A 595 -25.96 21.14 9.37
CA ARG A 595 -25.44 21.78 10.60
C ARG A 595 -25.87 23.24 10.72
N ALA A 596 -26.08 23.94 9.61
CA ALA A 596 -26.46 25.35 9.59
C ALA A 596 -27.86 25.62 10.12
N GLY A 597 -28.77 24.63 10.09
CA GLY A 597 -30.17 24.77 10.56
C GLY A 597 -30.40 24.39 12.03
N MET A 598 -29.41 23.77 12.71
CA MET A 598 -29.58 23.22 14.06
C MET A 598 -28.62 23.88 15.07
N GLY A 599 -28.66 25.18 15.19
CA GLY A 599 -27.96 26.02 16.17
C GLY A 599 -26.91 25.35 17.06
N GLY A 600 -25.61 25.48 16.72
CA GLY A 600 -24.56 25.42 17.70
C GLY A 600 -23.51 24.32 17.60
N LEU A 601 -22.40 24.65 18.15
CA LEU A 601 -21.06 24.04 18.26
C LEU A 601 -20.96 22.54 18.69
N HIS A 602 -22.04 21.89 19.09
CA HIS A 602 -22.02 20.53 19.63
C HIS A 602 -22.20 19.39 18.59
N LEU A 603 -22.36 19.72 17.29
CA LEU A 603 -22.71 18.76 16.24
C LEU A 603 -21.53 18.28 15.39
N LYS A 604 -20.31 18.69 15.70
CA LYS A 604 -19.11 18.37 14.89
C LYS A 604 -18.82 16.86 14.74
N ASN A 605 -19.35 16.01 15.64
CA ASN A 605 -19.13 14.56 15.66
C ASN A 605 -20.41 13.72 15.68
N ARG A 606 -21.58 14.27 15.32
CA ARG A 606 -22.81 13.50 15.33
C ARG A 606 -22.90 12.67 14.05
N ARG A 607 -23.02 11.35 14.21
CA ARG A 607 -23.29 10.40 13.11
C ARG A 607 -24.80 10.24 12.95
N TYR A 608 -25.25 10.15 11.71
CA TYR A 608 -26.57 9.65 11.33
C TYR A 608 -26.43 8.29 10.65
N PHE A 609 -27.50 7.53 10.56
CA PHE A 609 -27.45 6.16 10.03
C PHE A 609 -28.43 6.01 8.86
N ARG A 610 -28.12 5.09 7.96
CA ARG A 610 -28.91 4.77 6.78
C ARG A 610 -29.09 3.26 6.68
N ALA A 611 -30.24 2.82 6.13
CA ALA A 611 -30.47 1.45 5.72
C ALA A 611 -30.13 1.33 4.22
N GLU A 612 -28.87 1.07 3.90
CA GLU A 612 -28.38 1.07 2.53
C GLU A 612 -28.51 -0.30 1.86
N VAL A 613 -28.88 -0.27 0.58
CA VAL A 613 -28.92 -1.46 -0.27
C VAL A 613 -27.54 -1.74 -0.84
N HIS A 614 -27.09 -2.96 -0.64
CA HIS A 614 -25.87 -3.51 -1.22
C HIS A 614 -26.21 -4.75 -2.06
N LEU A 615 -25.71 -4.78 -3.27
CA LEU A 615 -25.75 -5.95 -4.14
C LEU A 615 -24.38 -6.66 -4.09
N ALA A 616 -24.22 -7.74 -4.83
CA ALA A 616 -22.93 -8.43 -4.95
C ALA A 616 -21.78 -7.51 -5.42
N GLU A 617 -22.12 -6.39 -6.05
CA GLU A 617 -21.21 -5.36 -6.54
C GLU A 617 -20.89 -4.24 -5.56
N GLY A 618 -21.49 -4.23 -4.39
CA GLY A 618 -21.36 -3.21 -3.39
C GLY A 618 -22.60 -2.33 -3.21
N SER A 619 -22.43 -1.13 -2.61
CA SER A 619 -23.51 -0.20 -2.33
C SER A 619 -24.23 0.27 -3.60
N GLN A 620 -25.54 0.42 -3.50
CA GLN A 620 -26.38 0.97 -4.56
C GLN A 620 -26.70 2.47 -4.36
N ASP A 621 -26.08 3.10 -3.37
CA ASP A 621 -26.12 4.54 -3.08
C ASP A 621 -27.49 5.10 -2.69
N TYR A 622 -28.44 4.25 -2.30
CA TYR A 622 -29.72 4.73 -1.81
C TYR A 622 -30.11 4.12 -0.47
N ASP A 623 -30.92 4.89 0.27
CA ASP A 623 -31.41 4.58 1.60
C ASP A 623 -32.86 4.13 1.50
N LEU A 624 -33.18 3.02 2.16
CA LEU A 624 -34.55 2.49 2.24
C LEU A 624 -35.40 3.17 3.32
N MET A 625 -34.80 4.00 4.18
CA MET A 625 -35.55 4.65 5.26
C MET A 625 -36.81 5.33 4.75
N GLY A 626 -37.96 4.97 5.37
CA GLY A 626 -39.27 5.49 4.98
C GLY A 626 -39.94 4.76 3.82
N TYR A 627 -39.35 3.70 3.25
CA TYR A 627 -40.05 2.83 2.29
C TYR A 627 -41.07 1.96 3.02
N THR A 628 -42.18 1.64 2.35
CA THR A 628 -43.12 0.62 2.84
C THR A 628 -42.58 -0.77 2.48
N LYS A 629 -43.13 -1.81 3.14
CA LYS A 629 -42.82 -3.21 2.85
C LYS A 629 -42.97 -3.54 1.36
N GLU A 630 -44.08 -3.12 0.73
CA GLU A 630 -44.33 -3.32 -0.71
C GLU A 630 -43.33 -2.61 -1.60
N GLN A 631 -42.89 -1.40 -1.21
CA GLN A 631 -41.86 -0.66 -1.96
C GLN A 631 -40.50 -1.37 -1.89
N ILE A 632 -40.17 -1.97 -0.76
CA ILE A 632 -38.93 -2.77 -0.61
C ILE A 632 -39.01 -4.05 -1.43
N ILE A 633 -40.17 -4.73 -1.46
CA ILE A 633 -40.41 -5.90 -2.30
C ILE A 633 -40.22 -5.56 -3.77
N ASN A 634 -40.83 -4.48 -4.25
CA ASN A 634 -40.68 -4.03 -5.64
C ASN A 634 -39.23 -3.66 -5.95
N ASP A 635 -38.52 -3.02 -5.04
CA ASP A 635 -37.10 -2.70 -5.21
C ASP A 635 -36.25 -3.97 -5.34
N MET A 636 -36.49 -4.99 -4.52
CA MET A 636 -35.82 -6.29 -4.65
C MET A 636 -36.09 -6.95 -6.00
N LEU A 637 -37.32 -6.90 -6.49
CA LEU A 637 -37.70 -7.45 -7.80
C LEU A 637 -37.06 -6.68 -8.95
N ASP A 638 -37.06 -5.35 -8.89
CA ASP A 638 -36.39 -4.50 -9.89
C ASP A 638 -34.87 -4.82 -9.97
N GLN A 639 -34.22 -5.03 -8.83
CA GLN A 639 -32.79 -5.38 -8.79
C GLN A 639 -32.56 -6.82 -9.31
N TYR A 640 -33.48 -7.74 -9.01
CA TYR A 640 -33.41 -9.11 -9.50
C TYR A 640 -33.60 -9.18 -11.03
N GLU A 641 -34.56 -8.46 -11.59
CA GLU A 641 -34.78 -8.37 -13.05
C GLU A 641 -33.54 -7.81 -13.76
N ARG A 642 -32.90 -6.80 -13.19
CA ARG A 642 -31.62 -6.26 -13.71
C ARG A 642 -30.50 -7.29 -13.66
N HIS A 643 -30.46 -8.10 -12.62
CA HIS A 643 -29.50 -9.19 -12.52
C HIS A 643 -29.74 -10.26 -13.61
N LEU A 644 -30.98 -10.61 -13.89
CA LEU A 644 -31.31 -11.52 -14.98
C LEU A 644 -30.91 -10.96 -16.35
N GLN A 645 -31.15 -9.67 -16.60
CA GLN A 645 -30.69 -9.02 -17.84
C GLN A 645 -29.16 -9.04 -17.95
N PHE A 646 -28.45 -8.80 -16.85
CA PHE A 646 -26.98 -8.93 -16.82
C PHE A 646 -26.54 -10.36 -17.20
N LEU A 647 -27.19 -11.40 -16.66
CA LEU A 647 -26.88 -12.79 -16.99
C LEU A 647 -27.06 -13.11 -18.48
N HIS A 648 -28.02 -12.46 -19.15
CA HIS A 648 -28.20 -12.59 -20.60
C HIS A 648 -27.09 -11.92 -21.42
N LEU A 649 -26.45 -10.86 -20.89
CA LEU A 649 -25.36 -10.13 -21.57
C LEU A 649 -23.97 -10.77 -21.40
N VAL A 650 -23.81 -11.62 -20.40
CA VAL A 650 -22.52 -12.26 -20.05
C VAL A 650 -22.38 -13.68 -20.60
N ARG A 651 -23.42 -14.19 -21.27
CA ARG A 651 -23.39 -15.49 -21.94
C ARG A 651 -22.56 -15.51 -23.22
#